data_9840b701c7eefb5a68b882b2dccef386
#
_entry.id   9840b701c7eefb5a68b882b2dccef386
#
_cell.length_a   1.000
_cell.length_b   1.000
_cell.length_c   1.000
_cell.angle_alpha   90.00
_cell.angle_beta   90.00
_cell.angle_gamma   90.00
#
_symmetry.space_group_name_H-M   'P 1'
#
loop_
_entity.id
_entity.type
_entity.pdbx_description
1 polymer ?
#
loop_
_entity_poly.entity_id
_entity_poly.type
_entity_poly.pdbx_seq_one_letter_code
_entity_poly.pdbx_strand_id
1 'polypeptide(L)'
;LILLNNILMTKVSVYFILAFFLSVPVSSQTFERQILSSADDAEEKFDGSDVLTSSSDLEMMYDTFNDQGLQIIGLRFDDITIPSNATISNAYIQFTADGNNSGNLTITIKGEDVANSSSFTDTNNNISSRATTASSAVWNNIPSWVDDASGLDQRTPDISAIISEIISSNGWQGGNPITFILTGTGSENEKRKAESFDGSSALAPKLVFEYSLNTDVDLELTSCITPTSAMYQTAAAIVQVEITNYGNLTASNYMVSYSINGALIATEPGTIPLSTGESTMFTFIQSLDLSVLGIYSLSLEVTITSDENLANNILTKEISVLNEVDSVFFNQGSSWRFWDDSSDPGTSWNTLGFDDSLWPVGLGQFGYGDGDEETVLSNGLVSYYFRKKVDVIDVTAIDDIYIHMIHDDGAMVFVNGVEVLRSEMMPLGQITHTTSARQSINSNIQNDFFTYKIDPSYFVDGENMIAVTIRNRNAADGDLSFDCFLTQDHTYDQDGPYVYYEGGEIIVEEITPSGLVSNTYTTTDGLELTCNLPHMGTSFSFFLKPEILIEPSVDTETPSKFLAISDFDGHIEGLTMVLIGEGIIDNDFNWTYGDGHLMISGDLFDRGYNITESMWLLYKLESEAEAQGGKVHLIIGNHEMFNLTDDWRYVETKYFNDAYLMGKRMIDLYDANTELGRWLRSKNIIERVGDYAFLHGGITPEVAALNLTYDQINEYGRIRMNGITCPNSDCTEVNSSDGIYWYRGMVQEELTQVEVDNILDGFSVESVILGHTKDNNIRSLYEGRVIAIDMYHVNNFNNGFMKALQYELGCFFTFLTNASGETYTQLDSECEQVLGTILNINGDNQLIVYPNPTSNTLNIKIPKDLQGEYSYKIYSMD
;
A
#
# COMPACT_ATOMS: atom_id res chain seq x y z
N LEU A 1 -17.85 -50.53 -47.44
CA LEU A 1 -16.56 -50.81 -48.11
C LEU A 1 -15.50 -49.95 -47.41
N ILE A 2 -14.74 -50.51 -46.54
CA ILE A 2 -13.36 -50.89 -46.61
C ILE A 2 -12.43 -49.71 -47.02
N LEU A 3 -11.67 -49.19 -46.04
CA LEU A 3 -10.19 -49.38 -46.01
C LEU A 3 -9.60 -48.71 -44.77
N LEU A 4 -8.91 -49.58 -44.01
CA LEU A 4 -7.81 -49.33 -43.09
C LEU A 4 -6.81 -48.34 -43.68
N ASN A 5 -6.21 -47.50 -42.79
CA ASN A 5 -4.79 -47.23 -42.90
C ASN A 5 -4.15 -46.86 -41.54
N ASN A 6 -3.27 -47.70 -41.18
CA ASN A 6 -1.99 -47.58 -40.46
C ASN A 6 -1.75 -46.38 -39.55
N ILE A 7 -1.77 -46.66 -38.25
CA ILE A 7 -1.11 -45.88 -37.20
C ILE A 7 0.36 -46.29 -37.13
N LEU A 8 1.24 -45.38 -37.47
CA LEU A 8 2.66 -45.52 -37.25
C LEU A 8 2.98 -45.17 -35.77
N MET A 9 3.27 -46.19 -34.98
CA MET A 9 3.82 -45.99 -33.64
C MET A 9 5.30 -45.59 -33.74
N THR A 10 5.62 -44.37 -33.45
CA THR A 10 6.98 -43.94 -33.12
C THR A 10 7.28 -44.26 -31.66
N LYS A 11 8.22 -45.14 -31.43
CA LYS A 11 8.75 -45.45 -30.09
C LYS A 11 9.51 -44.25 -29.55
N VAL A 12 9.02 -43.65 -28.48
CA VAL A 12 9.76 -42.73 -27.65
C VAL A 12 10.62 -43.58 -26.70
N SER A 13 11.90 -43.60 -26.90
CA SER A 13 12.86 -44.18 -25.95
C SER A 13 13.13 -43.17 -24.84
N VAL A 14 12.59 -43.47 -23.67
CA VAL A 14 12.89 -42.74 -22.42
C VAL A 14 14.28 -43.18 -21.96
N TYR A 15 15.29 -42.37 -22.15
CA TYR A 15 16.59 -42.54 -21.49
C TYR A 15 16.47 -42.02 -20.05
N PHE A 16 16.50 -42.93 -19.08
CA PHE A 16 16.79 -42.60 -17.69
C PHE A 16 18.26 -42.22 -17.59
N ILE A 17 18.55 -40.93 -17.51
CA ILE A 17 19.88 -40.47 -17.10
C ILE A 17 19.90 -40.51 -15.58
N LEU A 18 20.60 -41.48 -15.02
CA LEU A 18 20.94 -41.56 -13.62
C LEU A 18 21.97 -40.48 -13.35
N ALA A 19 21.54 -39.29 -12.94
CA ALA A 19 22.49 -38.25 -12.49
C ALA A 19 23.03 -38.67 -11.12
N PHE A 20 24.29 -39.04 -11.10
CA PHE A 20 25.07 -39.13 -9.87
C PHE A 20 25.24 -37.71 -9.34
N PHE A 21 24.52 -37.32 -8.33
CA PHE A 21 24.83 -36.15 -7.54
C PHE A 21 26.15 -36.36 -6.81
N LEU A 22 27.21 -35.84 -7.36
CA LEU A 22 28.43 -35.56 -6.61
C LEU A 22 28.11 -34.36 -5.73
N SER A 23 27.75 -34.59 -4.46
CA SER A 23 27.71 -33.51 -3.49
C SER A 23 29.12 -32.96 -3.33
N VAL A 24 29.36 -31.81 -3.89
CA VAL A 24 30.53 -30.99 -3.55
C VAL A 24 30.33 -30.58 -2.09
N PRO A 25 31.27 -30.80 -1.19
CA PRO A 25 31.11 -30.36 0.20
C PRO A 25 31.02 -28.83 0.19
N VAL A 26 29.87 -28.30 0.63
CA VAL A 26 29.67 -26.88 0.90
C VAL A 26 30.67 -26.51 2.00
N SER A 27 31.59 -25.60 1.73
CA SER A 27 32.56 -25.13 2.71
C SER A 27 31.86 -24.15 3.66
N SER A 28 31.56 -24.59 4.88
CA SER A 28 31.09 -23.70 5.93
C SER A 28 32.19 -22.70 6.31
N GLN A 29 31.84 -21.42 6.39
CA GLN A 29 32.70 -20.34 6.84
C GLN A 29 32.21 -19.86 8.21
N THR A 30 33.12 -19.43 9.08
CA THR A 30 32.78 -18.85 10.37
C THR A 30 32.84 -17.33 10.26
N PHE A 31 31.79 -16.67 10.70
CA PHE A 31 31.72 -15.21 10.87
C PHE A 31 31.76 -14.88 12.35
N GLU A 32 32.56 -13.89 12.72
CA GLU A 32 32.65 -13.37 14.07
C GLU A 32 32.59 -11.83 14.05
N ARG A 33 31.78 -11.25 14.92
CA ARG A 33 31.69 -9.80 15.11
C ARG A 33 31.50 -9.46 16.58
N GLN A 34 32.37 -8.65 17.13
CA GLN A 34 32.26 -8.10 18.49
C GLN A 34 31.55 -6.75 18.45
N ILE A 35 30.91 -6.36 19.52
CA ILE A 35 30.40 -5.00 19.72
C ILE A 35 31.59 -4.02 19.73
N LEU A 36 31.45 -2.91 18.99
CA LEU A 36 32.55 -1.97 18.72
C LEU A 36 32.31 -0.55 19.22
N SER A 37 31.15 -0.26 19.80
CA SER A 37 30.76 1.10 20.22
C SER A 37 29.83 1.05 21.42
N SER A 38 29.88 2.04 22.30
CA SER A 38 28.92 2.25 23.40
C SER A 38 27.45 2.28 22.96
N ALA A 39 27.20 2.74 21.76
CA ALA A 39 25.83 2.82 21.20
C ALA A 39 25.35 1.49 20.60
N ASP A 40 26.13 0.42 20.74
CA ASP A 40 25.83 -0.90 20.15
C ASP A 40 25.53 -1.98 21.21
N ASP A 41 25.66 -1.66 22.50
CA ASP A 41 25.04 -2.40 23.60
C ASP A 41 24.34 -1.42 24.54
N ALA A 42 23.19 -1.84 25.04
CA ALA A 42 22.39 -0.98 25.92
C ALA A 42 21.47 -1.81 26.82
N GLU A 43 21.12 -1.21 27.93
CA GLU A 43 20.17 -1.70 28.90
C GLU A 43 18.97 -0.75 28.94
N GLU A 44 17.77 -1.29 28.92
CA GLU A 44 16.53 -0.53 29.07
C GLU A 44 15.76 -1.08 30.26
N LYS A 45 15.34 -0.20 31.15
CA LYS A 45 14.42 -0.57 32.23
C LYS A 45 13.13 -1.10 31.65
N PHE A 46 12.60 -2.18 32.18
CA PHE A 46 11.45 -2.89 31.60
C PHE A 46 10.20 -2.03 31.37
N ASP A 47 10.04 -0.95 32.11
CA ASP A 47 8.96 0.04 31.93
C ASP A 47 9.32 1.12 30.89
N GLY A 48 10.42 0.99 30.18
CA GLY A 48 10.87 1.91 29.16
C GLY A 48 11.36 3.29 29.64
N SER A 49 11.38 3.54 30.93
CA SER A 49 11.61 4.87 31.49
C SER A 49 13.08 5.32 31.51
N ASP A 50 14.03 4.41 31.31
CA ASP A 50 15.46 4.70 31.35
C ASP A 50 16.21 3.75 30.42
N VAL A 51 17.10 4.30 29.58
CA VAL A 51 17.96 3.56 28.65
C VAL A 51 19.41 3.99 28.90
N LEU A 52 20.28 3.04 29.13
CA LEU A 52 21.70 3.25 29.38
C LEU A 52 22.54 2.66 28.25
N THR A 53 23.19 3.52 27.46
CA THR A 53 24.10 3.12 26.38
C THR A 53 25.57 3.15 26.78
N SER A 54 25.87 3.43 28.04
CA SER A 54 27.24 3.55 28.57
C SER A 54 27.43 2.83 29.90
N SER A 55 26.65 1.76 30.10
CA SER A 55 26.83 0.90 31.29
C SER A 55 28.16 0.15 31.23
N SER A 56 28.84 0.01 32.35
CA SER A 56 30.13 -0.73 32.43
C SER A 56 29.94 -2.25 32.39
N ASP A 57 28.73 -2.73 32.52
CA ASP A 57 28.33 -4.15 32.48
C ASP A 57 26.91 -4.29 31.92
N LEU A 58 26.50 -5.50 31.55
CA LEU A 58 25.18 -5.84 31.10
C LEU A 58 24.48 -6.72 32.11
N GLU A 59 23.53 -6.16 32.85
CA GLU A 59 22.74 -6.89 33.84
C GLU A 59 21.57 -7.61 33.20
N MET A 60 21.83 -8.80 32.70
CA MET A 60 20.79 -9.68 32.14
C MET A 60 19.95 -10.31 33.22
N MET A 61 18.87 -10.01 33.32
CA MET A 61 17.55 -9.43 33.13
C MET A 61 17.15 -8.62 34.36
N TYR A 62 18.08 -8.34 35.33
CA TYR A 62 17.74 -7.61 36.53
C TYR A 62 18.96 -6.80 37.05
N ASP A 63 18.78 -5.49 37.12
CA ASP A 63 19.74 -4.59 37.75
C ASP A 63 19.31 -4.20 39.17
N THR A 64 20.26 -4.21 40.09
CA THR A 64 20.06 -3.80 41.47
C THR A 64 20.49 -2.38 41.73
N PHE A 65 21.14 -1.73 40.78
CA PHE A 65 21.65 -0.37 40.97
C PHE A 65 20.53 0.66 40.75
N ASN A 66 20.39 1.61 41.63
CA ASN A 66 19.43 2.71 41.57
C ASN A 66 17.97 2.29 41.30
N ASP A 67 17.52 1.14 41.82
CA ASP A 67 16.15 0.62 41.65
C ASP A 67 15.76 0.39 40.17
N GLN A 68 16.71 0.06 39.27
CA GLN A 68 16.46 -0.19 37.86
C GLN A 68 15.55 -1.41 37.64
N GLY A 69 15.74 -2.50 38.41
CA GLY A 69 14.84 -3.66 38.38
C GLY A 69 15.00 -4.53 37.13
N LEU A 70 13.88 -4.97 36.53
CA LEU A 70 13.93 -5.76 35.31
C LEU A 70 14.48 -4.94 34.14
N GLN A 71 15.34 -5.60 33.35
CA GLN A 71 16.01 -5.01 32.19
C GLN A 71 15.64 -5.69 30.88
N ILE A 72 15.69 -4.91 29.81
CA ILE A 72 15.72 -5.36 28.42
C ILE A 72 17.11 -5.04 27.89
N ILE A 73 17.79 -6.02 27.27
CA ILE A 73 19.14 -5.83 26.76
C ILE A 73 19.09 -5.74 25.23
N GLY A 74 19.68 -4.70 24.69
CA GLY A 74 19.90 -4.51 23.26
C GLY A 74 21.35 -4.77 22.88
N LEU A 75 21.59 -5.60 21.85
CA LEU A 75 22.94 -5.90 21.34
C LEU A 75 22.94 -5.74 19.83
N ARG A 76 23.66 -4.76 19.31
CA ARG A 76 23.80 -4.47 17.90
C ARG A 76 25.19 -4.83 17.41
N PHE A 77 25.24 -5.63 16.37
CA PHE A 77 26.50 -6.04 15.73
C PHE A 77 26.58 -5.39 14.36
N ASP A 78 27.53 -4.50 14.17
CA ASP A 78 27.72 -3.73 12.94
C ASP A 78 28.49 -4.53 11.88
N ASP A 79 28.40 -4.08 10.61
CA ASP A 79 29.17 -4.59 9.47
C ASP A 79 29.09 -6.13 9.31
N ILE A 80 27.88 -6.67 9.21
CA ILE A 80 27.61 -8.08 8.96
C ILE A 80 27.71 -8.34 7.45
N THR A 81 28.91 -8.69 6.99
CA THR A 81 29.26 -8.78 5.55
C THR A 81 28.84 -10.09 4.90
N ILE A 82 27.58 -10.52 5.08
CA ILE A 82 27.04 -11.73 4.47
C ILE A 82 25.89 -11.39 3.52
N PRO A 83 25.74 -12.08 2.37
CA PRO A 83 24.64 -11.84 1.45
C PRO A 83 23.31 -12.41 1.98
N SER A 84 22.19 -11.95 1.43
CA SER A 84 20.84 -12.36 1.84
C SER A 84 20.55 -13.86 1.62
N ASN A 85 21.23 -14.50 0.67
CA ASN A 85 21.06 -15.92 0.34
C ASN A 85 21.99 -16.86 1.14
N ALA A 86 22.72 -16.37 2.14
CA ALA A 86 23.54 -17.20 2.99
C ALA A 86 22.69 -18.15 3.84
N THR A 87 23.08 -19.41 3.87
CA THR A 87 22.49 -20.37 4.83
C THR A 87 23.24 -20.29 6.15
N ILE A 88 22.55 -19.87 7.20
CA ILE A 88 23.13 -19.67 8.52
C ILE A 88 22.96 -20.92 9.36
N SER A 89 24.01 -21.30 10.09
CA SER A 89 24.01 -22.42 11.01
C SER A 89 24.85 -22.11 12.25
N ASN A 90 24.59 -22.82 13.35
CA ASN A 90 25.39 -22.78 14.57
C ASN A 90 25.69 -21.36 15.07
N ALA A 91 24.65 -20.52 15.18
CA ALA A 91 24.75 -19.12 15.54
C ALA A 91 24.56 -18.90 17.04
N TYR A 92 25.40 -18.08 17.67
CA TYR A 92 25.26 -17.74 19.09
C TYR A 92 25.94 -16.40 19.40
N ILE A 93 25.53 -15.81 20.54
CA ILE A 93 26.24 -14.69 21.15
C ILE A 93 27.11 -15.26 22.29
N GLN A 94 28.38 -14.98 22.25
CA GLN A 94 29.32 -15.29 23.32
C GLN A 94 29.44 -14.11 24.24
N PHE A 95 29.17 -14.32 25.53
CA PHE A 95 29.39 -13.35 26.60
C PHE A 95 30.66 -13.70 27.39
N THR A 96 31.21 -12.70 28.06
CA THR A 96 32.16 -12.86 29.14
C THR A 96 31.49 -12.44 30.44
N ALA A 97 31.59 -13.23 31.48
CA ALA A 97 30.96 -12.93 32.77
C ALA A 97 31.67 -11.79 33.49
N ASP A 98 30.92 -10.80 33.96
CA ASP A 98 31.36 -9.79 34.91
C ASP A 98 30.77 -10.12 36.28
N GLY A 99 31.53 -10.93 37.04
CA GLY A 99 31.20 -11.34 38.39
C GLY A 99 30.53 -12.72 38.51
N ASN A 100 30.45 -13.15 39.80
CA ASN A 100 29.83 -14.46 40.15
C ASN A 100 28.33 -14.35 40.27
N ASN A 101 27.60 -15.02 39.37
CA ASN A 101 26.14 -14.92 39.26
C ASN A 101 25.49 -16.32 39.23
N SER A 102 24.29 -16.44 39.81
CA SER A 102 23.56 -17.72 39.89
C SER A 102 22.05 -17.52 39.89
N GLY A 103 21.29 -18.56 40.11
CA GLY A 103 19.83 -18.56 40.18
C GLY A 103 19.19 -18.95 38.86
N ASN A 104 17.88 -19.15 38.88
CA ASN A 104 17.08 -19.56 37.73
C ASN A 104 16.70 -18.35 36.87
N LEU A 105 17.13 -18.35 35.62
CA LEU A 105 16.89 -17.27 34.68
C LEU A 105 16.40 -17.84 33.36
N THR A 106 15.45 -17.18 32.75
CA THR A 106 15.01 -17.48 31.39
C THR A 106 15.08 -16.20 30.57
N ILE A 107 15.73 -16.26 29.43
CA ILE A 107 15.89 -15.14 28.48
C ILE A 107 15.26 -15.54 27.16
N THR A 108 14.44 -14.68 26.61
CA THR A 108 13.94 -14.79 25.25
C THR A 108 14.75 -13.83 24.36
N ILE A 109 15.28 -14.34 23.27
CA ILE A 109 16.12 -13.60 22.32
C ILE A 109 15.34 -13.47 21.02
N LYS A 110 15.20 -12.25 20.53
CA LYS A 110 14.63 -11.92 19.23
C LYS A 110 15.58 -10.98 18.49
N GLY A 111 15.44 -10.89 17.18
CA GLY A 111 16.10 -9.86 16.38
C GLY A 111 15.22 -8.64 16.22
N GLU A 112 15.78 -7.48 15.89
CA GLU A 112 15.01 -6.37 15.35
C GLU A 112 14.66 -6.69 13.90
N ASP A 113 13.36 -6.60 13.55
CA ASP A 113 12.85 -6.94 12.24
C ASP A 113 13.01 -5.76 11.26
N VAL A 114 14.27 -5.45 10.95
CA VAL A 114 14.65 -4.42 9.97
C VAL A 114 15.90 -4.85 9.23
N ALA A 115 16.02 -4.47 7.97
CA ALA A 115 17.19 -4.77 7.14
C ALA A 115 18.45 -3.97 7.55
N ASN A 116 18.30 -2.82 8.22
CA ASN A 116 19.42 -1.94 8.60
C ASN A 116 19.12 -1.27 9.95
N SER A 117 19.57 -1.87 11.01
CA SER A 117 19.28 -1.47 12.39
C SER A 117 20.07 -0.22 12.83
N SER A 118 19.39 0.74 13.45
CA SER A 118 20.04 1.93 14.02
C SER A 118 20.70 1.65 15.35
N SER A 119 21.75 2.41 15.71
CA SER A 119 22.40 2.38 17.04
C SER A 119 21.41 2.74 18.15
N PHE A 120 21.70 2.34 19.37
CA PHE A 120 20.92 2.73 20.54
C PHE A 120 21.18 4.18 20.96
N THR A 121 20.20 4.75 21.64
CA THR A 121 20.26 6.09 22.22
C THR A 121 19.66 6.06 23.62
N ASP A 122 19.98 7.04 24.46
CA ASP A 122 19.43 7.17 25.81
C ASP A 122 17.96 7.68 25.83
N THR A 123 17.24 7.47 24.73
CA THR A 123 15.83 7.86 24.62
C THR A 123 14.96 6.75 25.20
N ASN A 124 13.95 7.10 25.98
CA ASN A 124 13.00 6.16 26.55
C ASN A 124 12.40 5.25 25.48
N ASN A 125 12.20 3.98 25.81
CA ASN A 125 11.70 2.94 24.92
C ASN A 125 12.56 2.66 23.67
N ASN A 126 13.82 3.06 23.63
CA ASN A 126 14.66 2.90 22.43
C ASN A 126 14.96 1.45 22.05
N ILE A 127 14.85 0.50 23.02
CA ILE A 127 15.01 -0.94 22.75
C ILE A 127 13.64 -1.61 22.64
N SER A 128 12.75 -1.36 23.60
CA SER A 128 11.44 -2.03 23.69
C SER A 128 10.48 -1.70 22.57
N SER A 129 10.56 -0.50 21.97
CA SER A 129 9.69 -0.09 20.86
C SER A 129 10.11 -0.64 19.49
N ARG A 130 11.25 -1.33 19.39
CA ARG A 130 11.74 -1.88 18.13
C ARG A 130 10.90 -3.10 17.73
N ALA A 131 10.44 -3.14 16.48
CA ALA A 131 9.77 -4.30 15.91
C ALA A 131 10.67 -5.53 16.00
N THR A 132 10.12 -6.69 16.35
CA THR A 132 10.93 -7.90 16.57
C THR A 132 10.53 -9.02 15.60
N THR A 133 11.55 -9.82 15.22
CA THR A 133 11.37 -11.00 14.37
C THR A 133 10.33 -11.99 14.93
N ALA A 134 9.66 -12.72 14.02
CA ALA A 134 8.81 -13.86 14.38
C ALA A 134 9.64 -15.00 15.00
N SER A 135 10.83 -15.24 14.46
CA SER A 135 11.79 -16.20 15.02
C SER A 135 12.33 -15.73 16.35
N SER A 136 12.45 -16.66 17.28
CA SER A 136 12.99 -16.41 18.64
C SER A 136 13.74 -17.59 19.17
N ALA A 137 14.65 -17.36 20.12
CA ALA A 137 15.34 -18.41 20.86
C ALA A 137 15.12 -18.23 22.38
N VAL A 138 14.86 -19.31 23.08
CA VAL A 138 14.66 -19.27 24.52
C VAL A 138 15.89 -19.88 25.22
N TRP A 139 16.59 -19.06 26.01
CA TRP A 139 17.72 -19.46 26.80
C TRP A 139 17.27 -19.73 28.24
N ASN A 140 17.14 -20.98 28.58
CA ASN A 140 16.71 -21.43 29.89
C ASN A 140 17.76 -22.34 30.54
N ASN A 141 17.63 -22.61 31.83
CA ASN A 141 18.59 -23.38 32.64
C ASN A 141 20.04 -22.88 32.51
N ILE A 142 20.20 -21.54 32.45
CA ILE A 142 21.51 -20.89 32.31
C ILE A 142 22.37 -21.24 33.50
N PRO A 143 23.54 -21.90 33.31
CA PRO A 143 24.41 -22.24 34.44
C PRO A 143 24.85 -21.02 35.25
N SER A 144 25.31 -21.26 36.46
CA SER A 144 25.93 -20.19 37.26
C SER A 144 27.23 -19.71 36.60
N TRP A 145 27.43 -18.40 36.55
CA TRP A 145 28.61 -17.78 35.95
C TRP A 145 29.64 -17.48 37.02
N VAL A 146 30.88 -17.59 36.67
CA VAL A 146 32.07 -17.22 37.48
C VAL A 146 32.75 -16.07 36.78
N ASP A 147 33.24 -15.12 37.50
CA ASP A 147 33.94 -13.95 37.03
C ASP A 147 35.01 -14.29 35.97
N ASP A 148 35.10 -13.47 34.90
CA ASP A 148 35.94 -13.67 33.72
C ASP A 148 35.68 -14.96 32.91
N ALA A 149 34.65 -15.73 33.23
CA ALA A 149 34.31 -16.93 32.43
C ALA A 149 33.72 -16.56 31.05
N SER A 150 34.27 -17.19 29.99
CA SER A 150 33.82 -17.03 28.63
C SER A 150 33.84 -18.39 27.90
N GLY A 151 32.99 -19.31 28.36
CA GLY A 151 32.89 -20.68 27.83
C GLY A 151 31.52 -20.99 27.25
N LEU A 152 31.22 -22.28 27.13
CA LEU A 152 29.93 -22.75 26.63
C LEU A 152 28.75 -22.32 27.52
N ASP A 153 28.95 -22.15 28.78
CA ASP A 153 27.94 -21.74 29.75
C ASP A 153 27.54 -20.25 29.60
N GLN A 154 28.36 -19.45 28.90
CA GLN A 154 28.15 -18.05 28.61
C GLN A 154 27.71 -17.84 27.14
N ARG A 155 27.24 -18.91 26.45
CA ARG A 155 26.70 -18.85 25.10
C ARG A 155 25.19 -18.92 25.08
N THR A 156 24.58 -18.14 24.20
CA THR A 156 23.16 -18.29 23.89
C THR A 156 22.87 -19.66 23.25
N PRO A 157 21.62 -20.12 23.26
CA PRO A 157 21.17 -21.16 22.34
C PRO A 157 21.39 -20.71 20.89
N ASP A 158 21.17 -21.65 19.97
CA ASP A 158 21.23 -21.36 18.53
C ASP A 158 20.20 -20.29 18.14
N ILE A 159 20.69 -19.24 17.53
CA ILE A 159 19.94 -18.06 17.03
C ILE A 159 19.96 -17.96 15.49
N SER A 160 20.35 -19.03 14.81
CA SER A 160 20.49 -19.05 13.34
C SER A 160 19.19 -18.69 12.61
N ALA A 161 18.05 -19.12 13.12
CA ALA A 161 16.73 -18.79 12.56
C ALA A 161 16.43 -17.28 12.62
N ILE A 162 16.85 -16.58 13.68
CA ILE A 162 16.68 -15.13 13.83
C ILE A 162 17.52 -14.40 12.79
N ILE A 163 18.79 -14.78 12.64
CA ILE A 163 19.69 -14.17 11.65
C ILE A 163 19.16 -14.42 10.23
N SER A 164 18.73 -15.65 9.94
CA SER A 164 18.17 -16.00 8.63
C SER A 164 16.94 -15.17 8.27
N GLU A 165 16.07 -14.90 9.22
CA GLU A 165 14.90 -14.03 9.03
C GLU A 165 15.32 -12.61 8.67
N ILE A 166 16.25 -12.01 9.41
CA ILE A 166 16.72 -10.65 9.17
C ILE A 166 17.41 -10.51 7.81
N ILE A 167 18.33 -11.40 7.47
CA ILE A 167 19.08 -11.31 6.21
C ILE A 167 18.23 -11.60 4.98
N SER A 168 17.10 -12.29 5.13
CA SER A 168 16.14 -12.53 4.05
C SER A 168 15.14 -11.38 3.88
N SER A 169 15.13 -10.38 4.78
CA SER A 169 14.23 -9.25 4.68
C SER A 169 14.55 -8.35 3.48
N ASN A 170 13.53 -7.75 2.88
CA ASN A 170 13.71 -6.81 1.78
C ASN A 170 14.58 -5.62 2.22
N GLY A 171 15.56 -5.27 1.41
CA GLY A 171 16.53 -4.20 1.71
C GLY A 171 17.78 -4.63 2.49
N TRP A 172 17.94 -5.92 2.83
CA TRP A 172 19.21 -6.39 3.42
C TRP A 172 20.35 -6.26 2.43
N GLN A 173 21.45 -5.70 2.88
CA GLN A 173 22.71 -5.64 2.14
C GLN A 173 23.86 -6.11 3.03
N GLY A 174 24.83 -6.83 2.47
CA GLY A 174 26.05 -7.18 3.20
C GLY A 174 26.76 -5.93 3.74
N GLY A 175 27.04 -5.93 5.04
CA GLY A 175 27.54 -4.77 5.78
C GLY A 175 26.51 -4.10 6.66
N ASN A 176 25.23 -4.42 6.52
CA ASN A 176 24.19 -3.93 7.41
C ASN A 176 24.33 -4.51 8.84
N PRO A 177 23.96 -3.77 9.88
CA PRO A 177 23.97 -4.25 11.25
C PRO A 177 22.78 -5.17 11.56
N ILE A 178 22.99 -6.07 12.52
CA ILE A 178 21.95 -6.90 13.12
C ILE A 178 21.84 -6.56 14.61
N THR A 179 20.62 -6.33 15.09
CA THR A 179 20.33 -6.10 16.52
C THR A 179 19.55 -7.27 17.11
N PHE A 180 19.95 -7.68 18.29
CA PHE A 180 19.22 -8.64 19.13
C PHE A 180 18.64 -7.93 20.36
N ILE A 181 17.42 -8.31 20.70
CA ILE A 181 16.68 -7.82 21.87
C ILE A 181 16.45 -9.01 22.79
N LEU A 182 16.96 -8.88 24.02
CA LEU A 182 16.88 -9.91 25.05
C LEU A 182 15.88 -9.46 26.11
N THR A 183 14.84 -10.25 26.33
CA THR A 183 13.83 -10.04 27.35
C THR A 183 13.72 -11.27 28.24
N GLY A 184 13.23 -11.15 29.45
CA GLY A 184 13.12 -12.33 30.29
C GLY A 184 12.64 -12.05 31.71
N THR A 185 12.84 -13.04 32.57
CA THR A 185 12.51 -12.96 33.98
C THR A 185 13.80 -12.91 34.78
N GLY A 186 13.85 -12.10 35.81
CA GLY A 186 15.02 -12.00 36.72
C GLY A 186 14.64 -11.42 38.07
N SER A 187 15.55 -11.51 39.01
CA SER A 187 15.45 -10.91 40.32
C SER A 187 16.88 -10.63 40.88
N GLU A 188 17.00 -9.94 41.99
CA GLU A 188 18.27 -9.66 42.62
C GLU A 188 19.19 -10.88 42.72
N ASN A 189 18.64 -12.06 42.98
CA ASN A 189 19.34 -13.33 43.12
C ASN A 189 19.30 -14.26 41.91
N GLU A 190 18.67 -13.83 40.83
CA GLU A 190 18.43 -14.59 39.59
C GLU A 190 18.76 -13.72 38.38
N LYS A 191 20.03 -13.49 38.15
CA LYS A 191 20.56 -12.66 37.07
C LYS A 191 21.88 -13.19 36.55
N ARG A 192 22.33 -12.67 35.42
CA ARG A 192 23.71 -12.80 34.93
C ARG A 192 24.23 -11.41 34.59
N LYS A 193 25.50 -11.19 34.91
CA LYS A 193 26.22 -9.99 34.50
C LYS A 193 27.24 -10.36 33.44
N ALA A 194 27.28 -9.61 32.38
CA ALA A 194 28.28 -9.75 31.31
C ALA A 194 29.06 -8.45 31.16
N GLU A 195 30.28 -8.54 30.69
CA GLU A 195 31.04 -7.39 30.25
C GLU A 195 30.35 -6.68 29.11
N SER A 196 30.29 -5.33 29.21
CA SER A 196 29.84 -4.44 28.14
C SER A 196 31.02 -3.88 27.35
N PHE A 197 30.73 -3.12 26.30
CA PHE A 197 31.77 -2.37 25.59
C PHE A 197 32.45 -1.34 26.47
N ASP A 198 31.70 -0.64 27.32
CA ASP A 198 32.23 0.43 28.20
C ASP A 198 32.96 -0.12 29.41
N GLY A 199 32.66 -1.33 29.86
CA GLY A 199 33.42 -2.03 30.92
C GLY A 199 34.75 -2.57 30.36
N SER A 200 34.68 -3.34 29.32
CA SER A 200 35.86 -3.89 28.63
C SER A 200 35.58 -4.17 27.15
N SER A 201 35.97 -3.27 26.28
CA SER A 201 35.74 -3.42 24.84
C SER A 201 36.34 -4.70 24.26
N ALA A 202 37.36 -5.28 24.87
CA ALA A 202 37.95 -6.55 24.44
C ALA A 202 37.15 -7.79 24.88
N LEU A 203 36.27 -7.65 25.89
CA LEU A 203 35.45 -8.72 26.45
C LEU A 203 33.95 -8.55 26.17
N ALA A 204 33.58 -7.47 25.48
CA ALA A 204 32.20 -7.17 25.04
C ALA A 204 31.58 -8.35 24.29
N PRO A 205 30.25 -8.46 24.24
CA PRO A 205 29.56 -9.55 23.55
C PRO A 205 30.00 -9.73 22.09
N LYS A 206 30.14 -11.00 21.68
CA LYS A 206 30.59 -11.37 20.35
C LYS A 206 29.55 -12.28 19.67
N LEU A 207 29.03 -11.87 18.52
CA LEU A 207 28.24 -12.69 17.62
C LEU A 207 29.14 -13.64 16.86
N VAL A 208 28.80 -14.93 16.84
CA VAL A 208 29.50 -15.97 16.11
C VAL A 208 28.49 -16.86 15.39
N PHE A 209 28.68 -17.11 14.11
CA PHE A 209 27.88 -18.09 13.38
C PHE A 209 28.69 -18.72 12.25
N GLU A 210 28.23 -19.88 11.84
CA GLU A 210 28.68 -20.53 10.62
C GLU A 210 27.69 -20.24 9.51
N TYR A 211 28.21 -20.00 8.33
CA TYR A 211 27.39 -19.82 7.13
C TYR A 211 28.01 -20.53 5.94
N SER A 212 27.14 -20.93 5.04
CA SER A 212 27.54 -21.46 3.73
C SER A 212 26.88 -20.61 2.65
N LEU A 213 27.64 -20.29 1.64
CA LEU A 213 27.10 -19.69 0.44
C LEU A 213 26.72 -20.85 -0.49
N ASN A 214 25.52 -20.81 -1.03
CA ASN A 214 25.20 -21.65 -2.16
C ASN A 214 26.12 -21.24 -3.28
N THR A 215 26.87 -22.20 -3.85
CA THR A 215 27.73 -21.95 -4.99
C THR A 215 26.92 -22.06 -6.26
N ASP A 216 26.09 -21.09 -6.50
CA ASP A 216 25.11 -21.04 -7.58
C ASP A 216 25.27 -19.79 -8.46
N VAL A 217 24.74 -19.88 -9.62
CA VAL A 217 24.37 -18.74 -10.45
C VAL A 217 22.87 -18.59 -10.36
N ASP A 218 22.39 -17.37 -10.19
CA ASP A 218 20.97 -17.03 -10.14
C ASP A 218 20.77 -15.73 -10.92
N LEU A 219 20.31 -15.85 -12.16
CA LEU A 219 20.05 -14.71 -13.03
C LEU A 219 18.57 -14.38 -13.01
N GLU A 220 18.23 -13.20 -12.61
CA GLU A 220 16.87 -12.65 -12.62
C GLU A 220 16.70 -11.61 -13.72
N LEU A 221 15.53 -11.62 -14.37
CA LEU A 221 15.07 -10.54 -15.22
C LEU A 221 14.32 -9.53 -14.36
N THR A 222 15.01 -8.48 -13.91
CA THR A 222 14.46 -7.53 -12.93
C THR A 222 13.49 -6.53 -13.53
N SER A 223 13.70 -6.13 -14.78
CA SER A 223 12.80 -5.21 -15.45
C SER A 223 12.85 -5.31 -16.97
N CYS A 224 11.74 -5.07 -17.66
CA CYS A 224 11.68 -4.85 -19.11
C CYS A 224 11.53 -3.35 -19.38
N ILE A 225 12.63 -2.73 -19.80
CA ILE A 225 12.70 -1.29 -20.04
C ILE A 225 11.94 -0.92 -21.30
N THR A 226 12.21 -1.64 -22.40
CA THR A 226 11.51 -1.45 -23.68
C THR A 226 11.13 -2.79 -24.31
N PRO A 227 10.04 -2.89 -25.07
CA PRO A 227 9.06 -1.85 -25.33
C PRO A 227 8.14 -1.65 -24.11
N THR A 228 7.73 -0.40 -23.89
CA THR A 228 6.66 -0.08 -22.93
C THR A 228 5.30 -0.21 -23.62
N SER A 229 4.23 -0.41 -22.86
CA SER A 229 2.87 -0.21 -23.35
C SER A 229 2.73 1.28 -23.68
N ALA A 230 2.92 1.66 -24.89
CA ALA A 230 2.81 3.03 -25.35
C ALA A 230 2.21 3.05 -26.74
N MET A 231 1.52 4.11 -27.04
CA MET A 231 1.17 4.47 -28.41
C MET A 231 2.47 4.45 -29.22
N TYR A 232 2.42 3.81 -30.39
CA TYR A 232 3.52 3.62 -31.35
C TYR A 232 4.58 2.60 -30.97
N GLN A 233 4.41 1.48 -31.61
CA GLN A 233 5.49 0.57 -31.80
C GLN A 233 5.78 0.49 -33.31
N THR A 234 7.05 0.58 -33.64
CA THR A 234 7.51 0.46 -35.03
C THR A 234 7.66 -1.00 -35.44
N ALA A 235 7.83 -1.27 -36.72
CA ALA A 235 8.25 -2.58 -37.23
C ALA A 235 9.67 -2.98 -36.70
N ALA A 236 10.32 -2.13 -35.94
CA ALA A 236 11.66 -2.34 -35.40
C ALA A 236 11.77 -1.83 -33.95
N ALA A 237 10.80 -2.17 -33.09
CA ALA A 237 10.85 -1.82 -31.68
C ALA A 237 12.07 -2.50 -30.99
N ILE A 238 12.79 -1.71 -30.20
CA ILE A 238 13.93 -2.20 -29.42
C ILE A 238 13.38 -2.99 -28.24
N VAL A 239 13.95 -4.16 -27.97
CA VAL A 239 13.70 -4.93 -26.75
C VAL A 239 14.90 -4.81 -25.86
N GLN A 240 14.71 -4.27 -24.65
CA GLN A 240 15.77 -4.05 -23.66
C GLN A 240 15.28 -4.51 -22.30
N VAL A 241 16.13 -5.23 -21.59
CA VAL A 241 15.84 -5.83 -20.28
C VAL A 241 17.02 -5.68 -19.35
N GLU A 242 16.74 -5.47 -18.09
CA GLU A 242 17.75 -5.51 -17.04
C GLU A 242 17.86 -6.93 -16.51
N ILE A 243 19.12 -7.40 -16.37
CA ILE A 243 19.46 -8.72 -15.86
C ILE A 243 20.38 -8.54 -14.66
N THR A 244 20.03 -9.14 -13.54
CA THR A 244 20.81 -9.09 -12.29
C THR A 244 21.25 -10.49 -11.90
N ASN A 245 22.48 -10.64 -11.42
CA ASN A 245 22.97 -11.89 -10.86
C ASN A 245 22.85 -11.87 -9.33
N TYR A 246 21.88 -12.58 -8.79
CA TYR A 246 21.71 -12.78 -7.35
C TYR A 246 22.48 -13.99 -6.81
N GLY A 247 23.06 -14.82 -7.70
CA GLY A 247 23.95 -15.90 -7.32
C GLY A 247 25.31 -15.42 -6.82
N ASN A 248 26.07 -16.30 -6.23
CA ASN A 248 27.39 -15.97 -5.67
C ASN A 248 28.56 -16.32 -6.59
N LEU A 249 28.27 -16.87 -7.75
CA LEU A 249 29.25 -17.09 -8.82
C LEU A 249 29.01 -16.11 -9.97
N THR A 250 30.11 -15.71 -10.61
CA THR A 250 30.01 -14.89 -11.81
C THR A 250 29.26 -15.63 -12.92
N ALA A 251 28.14 -15.08 -13.35
CA ALA A 251 27.38 -15.59 -14.48
C ALA A 251 28.07 -15.20 -15.79
N SER A 252 28.39 -16.17 -16.62
CA SER A 252 29.03 -15.97 -17.93
C SER A 252 28.44 -16.92 -18.96
N ASN A 253 28.34 -16.49 -20.20
CA ASN A 253 27.81 -17.32 -21.29
C ASN A 253 26.33 -17.70 -21.10
N TYR A 254 25.51 -16.78 -20.63
CA TYR A 254 24.06 -16.94 -20.55
C TYR A 254 23.41 -16.60 -21.89
N MET A 255 22.18 -17.07 -22.09
CA MET A 255 21.36 -16.75 -23.25
C MET A 255 20.16 -15.96 -22.79
N VAL A 256 19.78 -14.95 -23.57
CA VAL A 256 18.56 -14.18 -23.34
C VAL A 256 17.65 -14.38 -24.54
N SER A 257 16.39 -14.69 -24.30
CA SER A 257 15.41 -14.89 -25.35
C SER A 257 14.14 -14.08 -25.12
N TYR A 258 13.44 -13.75 -26.19
CA TYR A 258 12.09 -13.24 -26.06
C TYR A 258 11.13 -13.88 -27.04
N SER A 259 9.88 -13.97 -26.60
CA SER A 259 8.75 -14.52 -27.35
C SER A 259 7.59 -13.53 -27.36
N ILE A 260 6.82 -13.50 -28.43
CA ILE A 260 5.58 -12.73 -28.55
C ILE A 260 4.42 -13.70 -28.78
N ASN A 261 3.36 -13.56 -27.99
CA ASN A 261 2.17 -14.40 -28.05
C ASN A 261 2.52 -15.91 -28.09
N GLY A 262 3.57 -16.29 -27.34
CA GLY A 262 4.07 -17.64 -27.28
C GLY A 262 4.99 -18.07 -28.45
N ALA A 263 5.22 -17.22 -29.46
CA ALA A 263 6.15 -17.50 -30.56
C ALA A 263 7.56 -16.92 -30.23
N LEU A 264 8.58 -17.76 -30.20
CA LEU A 264 9.97 -17.34 -30.01
C LEU A 264 10.44 -16.48 -31.19
N ILE A 265 10.93 -15.27 -30.88
CA ILE A 265 11.42 -14.32 -31.88
C ILE A 265 12.95 -14.28 -31.94
N ALA A 266 13.59 -14.20 -30.79
CA ALA A 266 15.05 -14.13 -30.72
C ALA A 266 15.62 -14.93 -29.53
N THR A 267 16.87 -15.39 -29.71
CA THR A 267 17.71 -15.89 -28.62
C THR A 267 19.11 -15.41 -28.89
N GLU A 268 19.67 -14.62 -27.99
CA GLU A 268 20.95 -13.94 -28.15
C GLU A 268 21.88 -14.20 -26.95
N PRO A 269 23.21 -14.28 -27.13
CA PRO A 269 24.13 -14.51 -26.03
C PRO A 269 24.40 -13.23 -25.23
N GLY A 270 24.32 -13.33 -23.90
CA GLY A 270 24.83 -12.32 -22.99
C GLY A 270 26.36 -12.35 -22.97
N THR A 271 26.98 -11.23 -23.30
CA THR A 271 28.46 -11.13 -23.49
C THR A 271 29.16 -10.52 -22.30
N ILE A 272 28.42 -9.88 -21.38
CA ILE A 272 28.97 -9.24 -20.19
C ILE A 272 28.88 -10.25 -19.03
N PRO A 273 30.01 -10.66 -18.43
CA PRO A 273 29.95 -11.44 -17.20
C PRO A 273 29.39 -10.60 -16.06
N LEU A 274 28.49 -11.16 -15.28
CA LEU A 274 27.87 -10.51 -14.13
C LEU A 274 28.41 -11.15 -12.84
N SER A 275 29.10 -10.38 -12.03
CA SER A 275 29.48 -10.77 -10.67
C SER A 275 28.25 -10.76 -9.75
N THR A 276 28.37 -11.28 -8.55
CA THR A 276 27.31 -11.23 -7.52
C THR A 276 26.82 -9.81 -7.30
N GLY A 277 25.51 -9.61 -7.42
CA GLY A 277 24.85 -8.32 -7.24
C GLY A 277 25.03 -7.34 -8.40
N GLU A 278 25.73 -7.72 -9.47
CA GLU A 278 25.86 -6.87 -10.66
C GLU A 278 24.63 -7.01 -11.58
N SER A 279 24.20 -5.88 -12.10
CA SER A 279 23.16 -5.78 -13.13
C SER A 279 23.73 -5.30 -14.46
N THR A 280 23.08 -5.66 -15.54
CA THR A 280 23.38 -5.15 -16.88
C THR A 280 22.12 -4.93 -17.70
N MET A 281 22.16 -3.91 -18.51
CA MET A 281 21.15 -3.66 -19.53
C MET A 281 21.46 -4.50 -20.78
N PHE A 282 20.60 -5.46 -21.07
CA PHE A 282 20.71 -6.27 -22.27
C PHE A 282 19.76 -5.74 -23.36
N THR A 283 20.33 -5.35 -24.50
CA THR A 283 19.56 -4.89 -25.66
C THR A 283 19.64 -5.91 -26.77
N PHE A 284 18.52 -6.43 -27.23
CA PHE A 284 18.46 -7.38 -28.34
C PHE A 284 18.84 -6.69 -29.66
N ILE A 285 19.63 -7.41 -30.46
CA ILE A 285 19.97 -6.99 -31.84
C ILE A 285 18.74 -7.17 -32.74
N GLN A 286 18.00 -8.28 -32.53
CA GLN A 286 16.77 -8.55 -33.25
C GLN A 286 15.66 -7.66 -32.66
N SER A 287 15.18 -6.73 -33.46
CA SER A 287 14.04 -5.88 -33.12
C SER A 287 12.72 -6.66 -33.20
N LEU A 288 11.74 -6.18 -32.46
CA LEU A 288 10.38 -6.70 -32.43
C LEU A 288 9.49 -5.89 -33.37
N ASP A 289 8.74 -6.56 -34.23
CA ASP A 289 7.72 -5.91 -35.06
C ASP A 289 6.41 -5.76 -34.25
N LEU A 290 6.12 -4.56 -33.85
CA LEU A 290 4.89 -4.15 -33.17
C LEU A 290 4.07 -3.18 -34.03
N SER A 291 4.26 -3.17 -35.33
CA SER A 291 3.55 -2.27 -36.27
C SER A 291 2.08 -2.63 -36.47
N VAL A 292 1.63 -3.80 -36.05
CA VAL A 292 0.24 -4.23 -36.12
C VAL A 292 -0.45 -3.96 -34.78
N LEU A 293 -1.65 -3.39 -34.84
CA LEU A 293 -2.45 -3.11 -33.66
C LEU A 293 -2.82 -4.39 -32.93
N GLY A 294 -2.81 -4.36 -31.61
CA GLY A 294 -3.24 -5.48 -30.78
C GLY A 294 -2.57 -5.50 -29.41
N ILE A 295 -3.00 -6.44 -28.61
CA ILE A 295 -2.39 -6.75 -27.32
C ILE A 295 -1.40 -7.87 -27.55
N TYR A 296 -0.16 -7.66 -27.14
CA TYR A 296 0.95 -8.60 -27.28
C TYR A 296 1.41 -9.06 -25.90
N SER A 297 1.48 -10.37 -25.71
CA SER A 297 2.14 -10.93 -24.54
C SER A 297 3.62 -11.13 -24.87
N LEU A 298 4.48 -10.25 -24.33
CA LEU A 298 5.93 -10.37 -24.38
C LEU A 298 6.40 -11.24 -23.23
N SER A 299 7.08 -12.33 -23.53
CA SER A 299 7.76 -13.17 -22.54
C SER A 299 9.26 -13.13 -22.81
N LEU A 300 10.02 -12.73 -21.81
CA LEU A 300 11.48 -12.67 -21.78
C LEU A 300 11.98 -13.81 -20.90
N GLU A 301 13.08 -14.44 -21.29
CA GLU A 301 13.70 -15.54 -20.55
C GLU A 301 15.22 -15.42 -20.58
N VAL A 302 15.85 -15.52 -19.41
CA VAL A 302 17.31 -15.69 -19.31
C VAL A 302 17.63 -17.13 -18.94
N THR A 303 18.62 -17.72 -19.57
CA THR A 303 19.03 -19.11 -19.31
C THR A 303 20.53 -19.24 -19.16
N ILE A 304 20.96 -19.94 -18.13
CA ILE A 304 22.31 -20.40 -17.90
C ILE A 304 22.28 -21.81 -17.31
N THR A 305 23.26 -22.65 -17.66
CA THR A 305 23.21 -24.10 -17.37
C THR A 305 23.23 -24.45 -15.87
N SER A 306 23.59 -23.51 -15.01
CA SER A 306 23.77 -23.69 -13.57
C SER A 306 22.87 -22.78 -12.74
N ASP A 307 21.80 -22.26 -13.32
CA ASP A 307 20.83 -21.47 -12.60
C ASP A 307 19.99 -22.37 -11.68
N GLU A 308 19.95 -22.05 -10.41
CA GLU A 308 19.23 -22.86 -9.41
C GLU A 308 17.82 -22.32 -9.14
N ASN A 309 17.52 -21.06 -9.50
CA ASN A 309 16.21 -20.43 -9.29
C ASN A 309 15.51 -20.11 -10.63
N LEU A 310 15.05 -21.13 -11.31
CA LEU A 310 14.38 -20.96 -12.61
C LEU A 310 13.05 -20.17 -12.55
N ALA A 311 12.56 -19.81 -11.36
CA ALA A 311 11.28 -19.13 -11.19
C ALA A 311 11.37 -17.62 -11.52
N ASN A 312 12.54 -16.99 -11.36
CA ASN A 312 12.80 -15.57 -11.65
C ASN A 312 13.44 -15.34 -13.02
N ASN A 313 13.71 -16.40 -13.78
CA ASN A 313 14.33 -16.34 -15.10
C ASN A 313 13.37 -15.86 -16.20
N ILE A 314 12.07 -15.76 -15.91
CA ILE A 314 11.04 -15.40 -16.89
C ILE A 314 10.33 -14.14 -16.41
N LEU A 315 10.33 -13.14 -17.27
CA LEU A 315 9.53 -11.90 -17.10
C LEU A 315 8.49 -11.82 -18.22
N THR A 316 7.22 -11.69 -17.84
CA THR A 316 6.11 -11.52 -18.78
C THR A 316 5.57 -10.11 -18.69
N LYS A 317 5.36 -9.47 -19.83
CA LYS A 317 4.82 -8.13 -19.94
C LYS A 317 3.77 -8.08 -21.04
N GLU A 318 2.62 -7.50 -20.75
CA GLU A 318 1.64 -7.17 -21.76
C GLU A 318 1.99 -5.84 -22.41
N ILE A 319 1.94 -5.79 -23.74
CA ILE A 319 2.20 -4.60 -24.54
C ILE A 319 0.95 -4.35 -25.38
N SER A 320 0.27 -3.26 -25.09
CA SER A 320 -0.84 -2.79 -25.90
C SER A 320 -0.32 -1.86 -26.99
N VAL A 321 -0.47 -2.27 -28.24
CA VAL A 321 -0.24 -1.42 -29.40
C VAL A 321 -1.59 -0.96 -29.90
N LEU A 322 -1.91 0.27 -29.57
CA LEU A 322 -3.21 0.87 -29.84
C LEU A 322 -3.04 1.90 -30.96
N ASN A 323 -3.53 1.60 -32.14
CA ASN A 323 -3.61 2.42 -33.35
C ASN A 323 -2.29 2.86 -34.01
N GLU A 324 -2.17 2.54 -35.30
CA GLU A 324 -1.19 3.15 -36.20
C GLU A 324 -1.59 4.61 -36.41
N VAL A 325 -0.81 5.57 -35.91
CA VAL A 325 -1.04 6.94 -36.30
C VAL A 325 0.28 7.64 -36.56
N ASP A 326 0.31 8.35 -37.68
CA ASP A 326 1.14 9.52 -37.92
C ASP A 326 0.79 10.70 -36.95
N SER A 327 0.46 10.40 -35.70
CA SER A 327 -0.21 11.27 -34.74
C SER A 327 0.62 11.63 -33.51
N VAL A 328 1.90 11.28 -33.45
CA VAL A 328 2.82 11.86 -32.47
C VAL A 328 3.48 13.09 -33.05
N PHE A 329 3.19 14.22 -32.45
CA PHE A 329 3.87 15.47 -32.81
C PHE A 329 5.30 15.50 -32.30
N PHE A 330 5.53 14.97 -31.09
CA PHE A 330 6.85 14.73 -30.50
C PHE A 330 6.77 13.73 -29.34
N ASN A 331 7.86 13.01 -29.11
CA ASN A 331 7.94 11.94 -28.12
C ASN A 331 8.41 12.44 -26.75
N GLN A 332 8.16 11.63 -25.73
CA GLN A 332 8.80 11.71 -24.43
C GLN A 332 10.33 11.79 -24.58
N GLY A 333 11.01 12.47 -23.67
CA GLY A 333 12.45 12.65 -23.71
C GLY A 333 12.93 13.62 -24.80
N SER A 334 12.01 14.34 -25.42
CA SER A 334 12.35 15.31 -26.49
C SER A 334 13.15 16.48 -25.96
N SER A 335 13.91 17.13 -26.90
CA SER A 335 14.65 18.34 -26.58
C SER A 335 13.73 19.56 -26.44
N TRP A 336 13.97 20.35 -25.42
CA TRP A 336 13.31 21.62 -25.17
C TRP A 336 14.34 22.72 -24.97
N ARG A 337 13.98 23.97 -25.27
CA ARG A 337 14.65 25.14 -24.71
C ARG A 337 14.06 25.43 -23.37
N PHE A 338 14.89 25.74 -22.38
CA PHE A 338 14.41 25.96 -21.02
C PHE A 338 15.04 27.22 -20.39
N TRP A 339 14.37 27.75 -19.36
CA TRP A 339 14.81 28.88 -18.57
C TRP A 339 14.60 28.59 -17.09
N ASP A 340 15.70 28.38 -16.39
CA ASP A 340 15.80 28.04 -14.98
C ASP A 340 16.62 29.09 -14.21
N ASP A 341 16.40 30.38 -14.52
CA ASP A 341 17.02 31.54 -13.88
C ASP A 341 16.00 32.29 -13.01
N SER A 342 16.46 32.98 -11.98
CA SER A 342 15.60 33.76 -11.08
C SER A 342 14.96 35.02 -11.73
N SER A 343 15.33 35.33 -12.93
CA SER A 343 14.80 36.49 -13.68
C SER A 343 13.55 36.12 -14.47
N ASP A 344 12.58 37.06 -14.51
CA ASP A 344 11.38 36.95 -15.32
C ASP A 344 11.71 37.01 -16.81
N PRO A 345 11.39 36.00 -17.64
CA PRO A 345 11.64 36.06 -19.09
C PRO A 345 10.73 37.05 -19.83
N GLY A 346 9.79 37.68 -19.13
CA GLY A 346 8.86 38.67 -19.69
C GLY A 346 7.59 38.05 -20.25
N THR A 347 6.65 38.89 -20.67
CA THR A 347 5.28 38.43 -21.02
C THR A 347 5.15 37.80 -22.41
N SER A 348 6.15 37.85 -23.26
CA SER A 348 6.12 37.29 -24.63
C SER A 348 6.83 35.93 -24.75
N TRP A 349 7.36 35.40 -23.65
CA TRP A 349 8.13 34.15 -23.64
C TRP A 349 7.40 32.94 -24.25
N ASN A 350 6.07 32.95 -24.22
CA ASN A 350 5.22 31.87 -24.71
C ASN A 350 4.76 32.00 -26.18
N THR A 351 5.24 33.04 -26.87
CA THR A 351 4.87 33.29 -28.27
C THR A 351 5.91 32.74 -29.26
N LEU A 352 5.49 32.41 -30.48
CA LEU A 352 6.36 31.88 -31.54
C LEU A 352 7.50 32.87 -31.93
N GLY A 353 7.25 34.18 -31.87
CA GLY A 353 8.22 35.21 -32.26
C GLY A 353 9.22 35.60 -31.18
N PHE A 354 9.18 35.02 -30.01
CA PHE A 354 10.15 35.33 -28.93
C PHE A 354 11.53 34.76 -29.26
N ASP A 355 12.58 35.56 -29.05
CA ASP A 355 13.95 35.11 -29.26
C ASP A 355 14.47 34.32 -28.04
N ASP A 356 14.46 33.02 -28.15
CA ASP A 356 14.95 32.06 -27.17
C ASP A 356 16.34 31.50 -27.51
N SER A 357 17.08 32.15 -28.40
CA SER A 357 18.39 31.70 -28.86
C SER A 357 19.45 31.58 -27.74
N LEU A 358 19.27 32.33 -26.66
CA LEU A 358 20.13 32.29 -25.46
C LEU A 358 19.68 31.27 -24.40
N TRP A 359 18.50 30.70 -24.56
CA TRP A 359 18.02 29.67 -23.64
C TRP A 359 18.80 28.35 -23.86
N PRO A 360 19.24 27.67 -22.81
CA PRO A 360 19.85 26.37 -22.93
C PRO A 360 18.87 25.37 -23.57
N VAL A 361 19.42 24.25 -24.09
CA VAL A 361 18.67 23.12 -24.64
C VAL A 361 19.00 21.89 -23.81
N GLY A 362 17.98 21.16 -23.39
CA GLY A 362 18.10 19.90 -22.69
C GLY A 362 17.14 18.86 -23.23
N LEU A 363 17.28 17.65 -22.77
CA LEU A 363 16.37 16.53 -23.04
C LEU A 363 15.46 16.30 -21.82
N GLY A 364 14.18 15.91 -22.03
CA GLY A 364 13.33 15.41 -20.96
C GLY A 364 13.86 14.05 -20.44
N GLN A 365 13.67 13.73 -19.20
CA GLN A 365 13.02 14.42 -18.11
C GLN A 365 13.90 15.54 -17.58
N PHE A 366 13.31 16.69 -17.32
CA PHE A 366 13.94 17.82 -16.66
C PHE A 366 13.56 17.82 -15.19
N GLY A 367 14.46 18.20 -14.31
CA GLY A 367 14.12 18.30 -12.90
C GLY A 367 15.32 18.36 -11.98
N TYR A 368 15.07 18.10 -10.71
CA TYR A 368 16.07 17.87 -9.67
C TYR A 368 15.39 17.18 -8.47
N GLY A 369 16.13 16.34 -7.76
CA GLY A 369 15.72 15.79 -6.48
C GLY A 369 15.46 14.28 -6.50
N ASP A 370 14.97 13.72 -7.60
CA ASP A 370 14.56 12.33 -7.74
C ASP A 370 15.68 11.39 -8.23
N GLY A 371 16.64 11.97 -8.98
CA GLY A 371 17.79 11.22 -9.47
C GLY A 371 17.54 10.47 -10.79
N ASP A 372 16.44 10.76 -11.48
CA ASP A 372 16.03 10.20 -12.78
C ASP A 372 16.07 11.26 -13.91
N GLU A 373 16.53 12.47 -13.62
CA GLU A 373 16.58 13.57 -14.55
C GLU A 373 17.68 13.39 -15.63
N GLU A 374 17.31 13.47 -16.90
CA GLU A 374 18.28 13.58 -18.01
C GLU A 374 18.86 14.98 -18.06
N THR A 375 18.07 16.03 -17.74
CA THR A 375 18.53 17.42 -17.64
C THR A 375 18.26 17.97 -16.26
N VAL A 376 19.34 18.13 -15.47
CA VAL A 376 19.27 18.67 -14.11
C VAL A 376 19.11 20.19 -14.16
N LEU A 377 18.06 20.69 -13.52
CA LEU A 377 17.74 22.11 -13.43
C LEU A 377 18.34 22.77 -12.19
N SER A 378 18.40 24.11 -12.21
CA SER A 378 18.75 24.92 -11.04
C SER A 378 17.66 24.80 -9.97
N ASN A 379 17.98 24.38 -8.75
CA ASN A 379 17.03 24.37 -7.64
C ASN A 379 16.86 25.75 -6.99
N GLY A 380 15.86 25.89 -6.13
CA GLY A 380 15.66 27.13 -5.37
C GLY A 380 14.83 28.18 -6.10
N LEU A 381 14.12 27.82 -7.15
CA LEU A 381 13.24 28.69 -7.91
C LEU A 381 11.77 28.27 -7.75
N VAL A 382 10.87 29.24 -7.91
CA VAL A 382 9.42 28.99 -7.96
C VAL A 382 8.97 28.65 -9.39
N SER A 383 9.71 29.12 -10.41
CA SER A 383 9.23 29.15 -11.80
C SER A 383 10.27 28.67 -12.78
N TYR A 384 9.87 27.71 -13.59
CA TYR A 384 10.66 27.16 -14.69
C TYR A 384 9.86 27.28 -15.97
N TYR A 385 10.54 27.52 -17.11
CA TYR A 385 9.90 27.78 -18.40
C TYR A 385 10.52 26.90 -19.47
N PHE A 386 9.67 26.31 -20.32
CA PHE A 386 10.08 25.40 -21.38
C PHE A 386 9.41 25.82 -22.69
N ARG A 387 10.11 25.64 -23.79
CA ARG A 387 9.65 26.03 -25.12
C ARG A 387 10.02 24.98 -26.15
N LYS A 388 9.07 24.59 -26.99
CA LYS A 388 9.28 23.65 -28.07
C LYS A 388 8.49 24.07 -29.31
N LYS A 389 9.16 24.05 -30.44
CA LYS A 389 8.50 24.24 -31.76
C LYS A 389 8.01 22.90 -32.28
N VAL A 390 6.82 22.90 -32.83
CA VAL A 390 6.14 21.75 -33.40
C VAL A 390 5.53 22.13 -34.74
N ASP A 391 5.75 21.28 -35.75
CA ASP A 391 5.09 21.42 -37.05
C ASP A 391 3.80 20.60 -37.08
N VAL A 392 2.69 21.24 -37.41
CA VAL A 392 1.37 20.61 -37.58
C VAL A 392 1.01 20.66 -39.06
N ILE A 393 0.64 19.52 -39.61
CA ILE A 393 0.21 19.41 -41.03
C ILE A 393 -1.28 19.17 -41.06
N ASP A 394 -2.03 20.00 -41.79
CA ASP A 394 -3.48 19.90 -41.96
C ASP A 394 -4.23 19.78 -40.60
N VAL A 395 -4.19 20.84 -39.80
CA VAL A 395 -4.87 20.92 -38.51
C VAL A 395 -6.38 20.60 -38.63
N THR A 396 -7.00 20.78 -39.80
CA THR A 396 -8.42 20.50 -40.00
C THR A 396 -8.74 19.03 -40.12
N ALA A 397 -7.74 18.18 -40.31
CA ALA A 397 -7.86 16.72 -40.31
C ALA A 397 -7.66 16.10 -38.93
N ILE A 398 -7.35 16.90 -37.89
CA ILE A 398 -7.09 16.44 -36.55
C ILE A 398 -8.37 16.62 -35.72
N ASP A 399 -8.91 15.53 -35.24
CA ASP A 399 -10.09 15.57 -34.38
C ASP A 399 -9.76 16.02 -32.95
N ASP A 400 -8.68 15.47 -32.35
CA ASP A 400 -8.27 15.72 -30.98
C ASP A 400 -6.74 15.81 -30.88
N ILE A 401 -6.26 16.58 -29.92
CA ILE A 401 -4.84 16.63 -29.50
C ILE A 401 -4.76 16.40 -27.99
N TYR A 402 -3.84 15.54 -27.60
CA TYR A 402 -3.59 15.22 -26.21
C TYR A 402 -2.17 15.59 -25.84
N ILE A 403 -2.02 16.34 -24.74
CA ILE A 403 -0.74 16.58 -24.11
C ILE A 403 -0.60 15.65 -22.89
N HIS A 404 0.45 14.87 -22.87
CA HIS A 404 0.84 14.02 -21.78
C HIS A 404 2.03 14.65 -21.09
N MET A 405 1.94 14.92 -19.81
CA MET A 405 2.93 15.73 -19.12
C MET A 405 3.18 15.26 -17.69
N ILE A 406 4.43 14.96 -17.39
CA ILE A 406 4.91 14.94 -16.02
C ILE A 406 5.07 16.39 -15.58
N HIS A 407 4.52 16.76 -14.45
CA HIS A 407 4.71 18.08 -13.88
C HIS A 407 4.62 18.04 -12.35
N ASP A 408 5.65 18.49 -11.71
CA ASP A 408 5.72 18.61 -10.26
C ASP A 408 6.20 20.04 -9.92
N ASP A 409 5.39 20.89 -9.24
CA ASP A 409 3.99 20.71 -8.77
C ASP A 409 2.94 21.14 -9.82
N GLY A 410 2.84 22.46 -10.05
CA GLY A 410 1.83 23.06 -10.90
C GLY A 410 2.33 23.36 -12.31
N ALA A 411 1.45 23.22 -13.30
CA ALA A 411 1.78 23.48 -14.70
C ALA A 411 0.79 24.41 -15.39
N MET A 412 1.30 25.16 -16.36
CA MET A 412 0.49 25.87 -17.35
C MET A 412 1.07 25.64 -18.73
N VAL A 413 0.20 25.40 -19.71
CA VAL A 413 0.59 25.21 -21.11
C VAL A 413 -0.01 26.30 -21.97
N PHE A 414 0.79 26.78 -22.90
CA PHE A 414 0.41 27.78 -23.89
C PHE A 414 0.68 27.24 -25.29
N VAL A 415 -0.24 27.43 -26.19
CA VAL A 415 -0.05 27.20 -27.63
C VAL A 415 -0.10 28.55 -28.34
N ASN A 416 0.96 28.90 -29.04
CA ASN A 416 1.07 30.14 -29.80
C ASN A 416 0.79 31.43 -28.96
N GLY A 417 1.08 31.37 -27.65
CA GLY A 417 0.88 32.49 -26.73
C GLY A 417 -0.48 32.49 -26.02
N VAL A 418 -1.38 31.54 -26.33
CA VAL A 418 -2.68 31.40 -25.68
C VAL A 418 -2.59 30.31 -24.61
N GLU A 419 -3.04 30.60 -23.38
CA GLU A 419 -3.17 29.60 -22.32
C GLU A 419 -4.24 28.58 -22.73
N VAL A 420 -3.84 27.32 -22.83
CA VAL A 420 -4.72 26.22 -23.21
C VAL A 420 -4.94 25.23 -22.09
N LEU A 421 -4.06 25.24 -21.09
CA LEU A 421 -4.12 24.36 -19.95
C LEU A 421 -3.59 25.03 -18.69
N ARG A 422 -4.26 24.79 -17.59
CA ARG A 422 -3.81 25.10 -16.24
C ARG A 422 -4.10 23.89 -15.36
N SER A 423 -3.06 23.29 -14.78
CA SER A 423 -3.23 22.13 -13.92
C SER A 423 -3.96 22.49 -12.62
N GLU A 424 -4.55 21.49 -11.96
CA GLU A 424 -5.30 21.66 -10.72
C GLU A 424 -4.46 22.29 -9.60
N MET A 425 -3.15 22.04 -9.59
CA MET A 425 -2.22 22.59 -8.59
C MET A 425 -1.94 24.08 -8.77
N MET A 426 -2.37 24.70 -9.84
CA MET A 426 -2.21 26.14 -10.07
C MET A 426 -3.34 26.96 -9.45
N PRO A 427 -3.05 28.13 -8.86
CA PRO A 427 -4.11 29.02 -8.38
C PRO A 427 -4.89 29.63 -9.54
N LEU A 428 -6.15 29.98 -9.28
CA LEU A 428 -7.00 30.71 -10.22
C LEU A 428 -6.54 32.19 -10.32
N GLY A 429 -6.84 32.83 -11.44
CA GLY A 429 -6.58 34.25 -11.66
C GLY A 429 -5.25 34.50 -12.35
N GLN A 430 -4.71 35.71 -12.17
CA GLN A 430 -3.50 36.16 -12.88
C GLN A 430 -2.25 35.54 -12.26
N ILE A 431 -1.45 34.88 -13.08
CA ILE A 431 -0.18 34.28 -12.70
C ILE A 431 0.98 35.19 -13.08
N THR A 432 1.92 35.38 -12.16
CA THR A 432 3.15 36.13 -12.34
C THR A 432 4.36 35.21 -12.20
N HIS A 433 5.55 35.69 -12.51
CA HIS A 433 6.81 34.95 -12.33
C HIS A 433 6.99 34.41 -10.88
N THR A 434 6.47 35.10 -9.87
CA THR A 434 6.61 34.74 -8.47
C THR A 434 5.40 33.97 -7.92
N THR A 435 4.42 33.66 -8.74
CA THR A 435 3.24 32.87 -8.29
C THR A 435 3.62 31.40 -8.19
N SER A 436 3.47 30.84 -7.00
CA SER A 436 3.72 29.43 -6.72
C SER A 436 2.49 28.54 -7.01
N ALA A 437 2.70 27.25 -7.11
CA ALA A 437 1.63 26.28 -7.02
C ALA A 437 0.90 26.39 -5.66
N ARG A 438 -0.36 26.03 -5.62
CA ARG A 438 -1.18 26.07 -4.38
C ARG A 438 -1.01 24.83 -3.49
N GLN A 439 -0.68 23.70 -4.11
CA GLN A 439 -0.42 22.44 -3.45
C GLN A 439 0.73 21.71 -4.15
N SER A 440 1.39 20.82 -3.43
CA SER A 440 2.35 19.89 -4.02
C SER A 440 1.64 18.69 -4.65
N ILE A 441 2.24 18.12 -5.66
CA ILE A 441 1.88 16.80 -6.19
C ILE A 441 2.33 15.72 -5.18
N ASN A 442 1.57 14.64 -5.09
CA ASN A 442 1.93 13.50 -4.29
C ASN A 442 3.15 12.78 -4.89
N SER A 443 4.13 12.45 -4.05
CA SER A 443 5.34 11.74 -4.48
C SER A 443 5.08 10.38 -5.17
N ASN A 444 3.92 9.75 -4.96
CA ASN A 444 3.58 8.51 -5.65
C ASN A 444 3.22 8.72 -7.14
N ILE A 445 2.77 9.92 -7.52
CA ILE A 445 2.32 10.25 -8.88
C ILE A 445 3.15 11.37 -9.53
N GLN A 446 4.21 11.88 -8.86
CA GLN A 446 5.03 12.97 -9.39
C GLN A 446 5.71 12.63 -10.72
N ASN A 447 5.92 11.34 -11.00
CA ASN A 447 6.49 10.82 -12.24
C ASN A 447 5.44 10.23 -13.20
N ASP A 448 4.15 10.40 -12.92
CA ASP A 448 3.08 9.98 -13.79
C ASP A 448 2.79 11.02 -14.88
N PHE A 449 2.36 10.53 -16.03
CA PHE A 449 1.88 11.40 -17.11
C PHE A 449 0.42 11.77 -16.89
N PHE A 450 0.18 13.02 -16.56
CA PHE A 450 -1.15 13.63 -16.63
C PHE A 450 -1.55 13.85 -18.09
N THR A 451 -2.78 13.47 -18.46
CA THR A 451 -3.28 13.58 -19.81
C THR A 451 -4.33 14.67 -19.95
N TYR A 452 -4.11 15.59 -20.88
CA TYR A 452 -4.99 16.72 -21.08
C TYR A 452 -5.37 16.84 -22.55
N LYS A 453 -6.66 16.90 -22.83
CA LYS A 453 -7.20 17.14 -24.15
C LYS A 453 -7.12 18.63 -24.51
N ILE A 454 -6.53 18.97 -25.64
CA ILE A 454 -6.40 20.34 -26.15
C ILE A 454 -7.18 20.47 -27.45
N ASP A 455 -7.99 21.52 -27.58
CA ASP A 455 -8.71 21.83 -28.82
C ASP A 455 -7.72 22.12 -29.96
N PRO A 456 -7.78 21.38 -31.08
CA PRO A 456 -6.90 21.59 -32.23
C PRO A 456 -6.97 23.01 -32.82
N SER A 457 -8.03 23.77 -32.59
CA SER A 457 -8.18 25.15 -33.05
C SER A 457 -7.14 26.14 -32.52
N TYR A 458 -6.39 25.79 -31.48
CA TYR A 458 -5.26 26.59 -30.99
C TYR A 458 -4.00 26.43 -31.86
N PHE A 459 -3.95 25.41 -32.73
CA PHE A 459 -2.85 25.17 -33.64
C PHE A 459 -3.12 25.74 -35.02
N VAL A 460 -2.07 25.94 -35.78
CA VAL A 460 -2.12 26.34 -37.18
C VAL A 460 -1.28 25.39 -38.03
N ASP A 461 -1.56 25.33 -39.33
CA ASP A 461 -0.71 24.61 -40.27
C ASP A 461 0.70 25.20 -40.28
N GLY A 462 1.72 24.34 -40.16
CA GLY A 462 3.12 24.74 -40.08
C GLY A 462 3.62 24.81 -38.63
N GLU A 463 4.58 25.72 -38.38
CA GLU A 463 5.27 25.85 -37.11
C GLU A 463 4.38 26.46 -36.02
N ASN A 464 4.24 25.75 -34.92
CA ASN A 464 3.56 26.18 -33.69
C ASN A 464 4.54 26.23 -32.52
N MET A 465 4.25 27.03 -31.49
CA MET A 465 4.99 27.14 -30.25
C MET A 465 4.17 26.51 -29.13
N ILE A 466 4.71 25.44 -28.54
CA ILE A 466 4.26 24.93 -27.26
C ILE A 466 5.17 25.48 -26.19
N ALA A 467 4.61 26.17 -25.23
CA ALA A 467 5.34 26.74 -24.13
C ALA A 467 4.73 26.28 -22.81
N VAL A 468 5.56 25.79 -21.89
CA VAL A 468 5.15 25.25 -20.61
C VAL A 468 5.85 25.99 -19.49
N THR A 469 5.16 26.25 -18.41
CA THR A 469 5.80 26.68 -17.17
C THR A 469 5.42 25.75 -16.04
N ILE A 470 6.43 25.30 -15.31
CA ILE A 470 6.27 24.48 -14.10
C ILE A 470 6.49 25.37 -12.90
N ARG A 471 5.70 25.15 -11.86
CA ARG A 471 5.68 25.97 -10.65
C ARG A 471 5.80 25.12 -9.41
N ASN A 472 6.86 25.36 -8.64
CA ASN A 472 6.95 24.80 -7.31
C ASN A 472 5.96 25.47 -6.35
N ARG A 473 5.55 24.76 -5.33
CA ARG A 473 4.77 25.30 -4.20
C ARG A 473 5.56 26.36 -3.45
N ASN A 474 6.87 26.21 -3.35
CA ASN A 474 7.77 27.22 -2.79
C ASN A 474 9.20 27.03 -3.32
N ALA A 475 10.04 28.06 -3.17
CA ALA A 475 11.43 28.02 -3.65
C ALA A 475 12.36 27.06 -2.85
N ALA A 476 11.89 26.46 -1.76
CA ALA A 476 12.65 25.50 -0.97
C ALA A 476 12.14 24.07 -1.18
N ASP A 477 11.34 23.84 -2.23
CA ASP A 477 10.91 22.51 -2.59
C ASP A 477 12.10 21.61 -2.94
N GLY A 478 12.03 20.34 -2.53
CA GLY A 478 13.14 19.40 -2.62
C GLY A 478 13.32 18.80 -4.00
N ASP A 479 12.29 18.83 -4.82
CA ASP A 479 12.18 18.16 -6.11
C ASP A 479 11.42 19.00 -7.13
N LEU A 480 11.51 18.61 -8.39
CA LEU A 480 10.75 19.11 -9.53
C LEU A 480 10.93 18.16 -10.69
N SER A 481 9.86 17.81 -11.36
CA SER A 481 9.90 16.97 -12.56
C SER A 481 9.09 17.58 -13.71
N PHE A 482 9.64 17.48 -14.93
CA PHE A 482 8.96 17.86 -16.17
C PHE A 482 9.41 16.99 -17.34
N ASP A 483 8.46 16.33 -17.96
CA ASP A 483 8.58 15.82 -19.33
C ASP A 483 7.23 15.94 -20.03
N CYS A 484 7.23 15.87 -21.35
CA CYS A 484 6.01 16.09 -22.11
C CYS A 484 6.10 15.45 -23.49
N PHE A 485 4.99 14.89 -23.95
CA PHE A 485 4.80 14.46 -25.32
C PHE A 485 3.38 14.78 -25.81
N LEU A 486 3.16 14.77 -27.13
CA LEU A 486 1.92 15.22 -27.73
C LEU A 486 1.41 14.19 -28.77
N THR A 487 0.12 13.82 -28.67
CA THR A 487 -0.53 12.82 -29.53
C THR A 487 -1.87 13.29 -30.07
N GLN A 488 -2.43 12.57 -31.05
CA GLN A 488 -3.82 12.75 -31.55
C GLN A 488 -4.81 11.76 -30.92
N ASP A 489 -4.32 10.67 -30.30
CA ASP A 489 -5.16 9.63 -29.70
C ASP A 489 -4.77 9.42 -28.23
N HIS A 490 -5.76 9.06 -27.44
CA HIS A 490 -5.60 8.62 -26.08
C HIS A 490 -6.71 7.61 -25.73
N THR A 491 -6.39 6.62 -24.90
CA THR A 491 -7.36 5.67 -24.36
C THR A 491 -7.47 5.93 -22.87
N TYR A 492 -8.68 6.19 -22.42
CA TYR A 492 -8.96 6.47 -21.02
C TYR A 492 -9.27 5.21 -20.23
N ASP A 493 -8.98 5.22 -18.95
CA ASP A 493 -9.47 4.22 -18.00
C ASP A 493 -10.96 4.42 -17.77
N GLN A 494 -11.71 3.32 -17.65
CA GLN A 494 -13.14 3.38 -17.34
C GLN A 494 -13.35 3.98 -15.96
N ASP A 495 -14.29 4.94 -15.83
CA ASP A 495 -14.71 5.50 -14.55
C ASP A 495 -16.14 6.05 -14.59
N GLY A 496 -16.74 6.18 -13.40
CA GLY A 496 -18.09 6.74 -13.24
C GLY A 496 -19.16 5.65 -13.00
N PRO A 497 -20.43 6.04 -13.14
CA PRO A 497 -20.95 7.32 -13.63
C PRO A 497 -20.77 8.47 -12.63
N TYR A 498 -20.58 9.69 -13.12
CA TYR A 498 -20.64 10.92 -12.36
C TYR A 498 -21.99 11.60 -12.60
N VAL A 499 -22.71 11.96 -11.54
CA VAL A 499 -24.09 12.48 -11.63
C VAL A 499 -24.15 13.89 -11.07
N TYR A 500 -24.53 14.86 -11.90
CA TYR A 500 -24.61 16.28 -11.61
C TYR A 500 -26.06 16.80 -11.72
N TYR A 501 -26.40 17.76 -10.90
CA TYR A 501 -27.70 18.48 -10.91
C TYR A 501 -27.47 19.92 -11.33
N GLU A 502 -27.76 20.26 -12.58
CA GLU A 502 -27.53 21.58 -13.14
C GLU A 502 -28.78 22.07 -13.89
N GLY A 503 -29.21 23.33 -13.61
CA GLY A 503 -30.31 23.95 -14.34
C GLY A 503 -31.68 23.25 -14.26
N GLY A 504 -31.86 22.28 -13.37
CA GLY A 504 -33.03 21.43 -13.27
C GLY A 504 -32.94 20.16 -14.10
N GLU A 505 -31.81 19.89 -14.68
CA GLU A 505 -31.47 18.66 -15.41
C GLU A 505 -30.53 17.80 -14.57
N ILE A 506 -30.49 16.50 -14.88
CA ILE A 506 -29.58 15.52 -14.31
C ILE A 506 -28.60 15.14 -15.42
N ILE A 507 -27.33 15.48 -15.25
CA ILE A 507 -26.27 15.16 -16.19
C ILE A 507 -25.54 13.95 -15.65
N VAL A 508 -25.44 12.90 -16.45
CA VAL A 508 -24.71 11.67 -16.13
C VAL A 508 -23.53 11.58 -17.09
N GLU A 509 -22.34 11.65 -16.54
CA GLU A 509 -21.09 11.57 -17.29
C GLU A 509 -20.35 10.27 -16.93
N GLU A 510 -19.79 9.61 -17.93
CA GLU A 510 -19.05 8.36 -17.78
C GLU A 510 -17.80 8.45 -18.64
N ILE A 511 -16.65 8.11 -18.05
CA ILE A 511 -15.40 7.98 -18.78
C ILE A 511 -15.34 6.56 -19.34
N THR A 512 -15.19 6.46 -20.64
CA THR A 512 -15.01 5.19 -21.35
C THR A 512 -13.64 5.16 -22.03
N PRO A 513 -13.13 4.01 -22.47
CA PRO A 513 -11.89 3.96 -23.24
C PRO A 513 -11.84 4.86 -24.46
N SER A 514 -13.01 5.24 -25.00
CA SER A 514 -13.14 6.14 -26.14
C SER A 514 -13.31 7.62 -25.76
N GLY A 515 -13.32 7.93 -24.46
CA GLY A 515 -13.50 9.28 -23.90
C GLY A 515 -14.81 9.47 -23.16
N LEU A 516 -15.19 10.73 -22.97
CA LEU A 516 -16.34 11.14 -22.19
C LEU A 516 -17.66 10.84 -22.91
N VAL A 517 -18.56 10.17 -22.20
CA VAL A 517 -19.97 9.99 -22.59
C VAL A 517 -20.85 10.79 -21.63
N SER A 518 -21.70 11.67 -22.16
CA SER A 518 -22.60 12.51 -21.36
C SER A 518 -24.04 12.31 -21.77
N ASN A 519 -24.91 12.08 -20.81
CA ASN A 519 -26.36 11.92 -21.01
C ASN A 519 -27.13 12.87 -20.08
N THR A 520 -28.26 13.38 -20.53
CA THR A 520 -29.10 14.31 -19.77
C THR A 520 -30.48 13.74 -19.51
N TYR A 521 -30.95 13.85 -18.27
CA TYR A 521 -32.26 13.39 -17.81
C TYR A 521 -33.02 14.51 -17.07
N THR A 522 -34.32 14.36 -16.93
CA THR A 522 -35.17 15.38 -16.28
C THR A 522 -35.81 14.90 -14.98
N THR A 523 -35.61 13.65 -14.60
CA THR A 523 -36.13 13.03 -13.39
C THR A 523 -35.22 11.91 -12.90
N THR A 524 -35.12 11.74 -11.59
CA THR A 524 -34.49 10.58 -10.96
C THR A 524 -35.44 9.38 -10.84
N ASP A 525 -36.76 9.59 -11.01
CA ASP A 525 -37.76 8.55 -10.82
C ASP A 525 -37.56 7.38 -11.79
N GLY A 526 -37.13 6.24 -11.26
CA GLY A 526 -36.82 5.04 -12.03
C GLY A 526 -35.57 5.12 -12.88
N LEU A 527 -34.70 6.11 -12.68
CA LEU A 527 -33.44 6.21 -13.38
C LEU A 527 -32.45 5.16 -12.84
N GLU A 528 -32.24 4.13 -13.64
CA GLU A 528 -31.26 3.08 -13.39
C GLU A 528 -29.94 3.44 -14.09
N LEU A 529 -28.85 3.36 -13.34
CA LEU A 529 -27.48 3.57 -13.83
C LEU A 529 -26.67 2.28 -13.67
N THR A 530 -25.64 2.14 -14.47
CA THR A 530 -24.72 0.98 -14.41
C THR A 530 -23.32 1.46 -14.10
N CYS A 531 -22.68 0.82 -13.14
CA CYS A 531 -21.27 0.97 -12.84
C CYS A 531 -20.49 -0.19 -13.45
N ASN A 532 -19.52 0.11 -14.30
CA ASN A 532 -18.73 -0.88 -15.03
C ASN A 532 -17.41 -1.16 -14.30
N LEU A 533 -17.05 -2.43 -14.19
CA LEU A 533 -15.81 -2.93 -13.57
C LEU A 533 -15.06 -3.82 -14.57
N PRO A 534 -14.48 -3.26 -15.63
CA PRO A 534 -13.89 -4.05 -16.71
C PRO A 534 -12.71 -4.91 -16.26
N HIS A 535 -11.93 -4.46 -15.29
CA HIS A 535 -10.81 -5.22 -14.71
C HIS A 535 -11.28 -6.48 -13.94
N MET A 536 -12.50 -6.45 -13.39
CA MET A 536 -13.15 -7.62 -12.77
C MET A 536 -14.03 -8.40 -13.75
N GLY A 537 -14.20 -7.90 -14.98
CA GLY A 537 -15.06 -8.51 -16.03
C GLY A 537 -16.55 -8.50 -15.67
N THR A 538 -17.02 -7.54 -14.89
CA THR A 538 -18.39 -7.45 -14.38
C THR A 538 -18.90 -6.00 -14.33
N SER A 539 -20.16 -5.83 -13.95
CA SER A 539 -20.80 -4.54 -13.67
C SER A 539 -21.96 -4.74 -12.70
N PHE A 540 -22.46 -3.67 -12.12
CA PHE A 540 -23.69 -3.67 -11.32
C PHE A 540 -24.55 -2.45 -11.65
N SER A 541 -25.86 -2.58 -11.47
CA SER A 541 -26.81 -1.51 -11.67
C SER A 541 -27.43 -1.06 -10.36
N PHE A 542 -27.83 0.20 -10.31
CA PHE A 542 -28.46 0.82 -9.14
C PHE A 542 -29.42 1.92 -9.57
N PHE A 543 -30.35 2.27 -8.69
CA PHE A 543 -31.27 3.39 -8.89
C PHE A 543 -30.84 4.60 -8.08
N LEU A 544 -30.95 5.78 -8.68
CA LEU A 544 -30.76 7.02 -7.93
C LEU A 544 -31.84 7.15 -6.84
N LYS A 545 -31.42 7.56 -5.64
CA LYS A 545 -32.34 7.78 -4.52
C LYS A 545 -33.24 8.99 -4.81
N PRO A 546 -34.54 8.90 -4.58
CA PRO A 546 -35.46 10.04 -4.77
C PRO A 546 -35.10 11.22 -3.87
N GLU A 547 -34.59 10.94 -2.68
CA GLU A 547 -34.16 11.90 -1.67
C GLU A 547 -32.98 11.33 -0.90
N ILE A 548 -31.99 12.16 -0.63
CA ILE A 548 -30.88 11.83 0.28
C ILE A 548 -31.15 12.52 1.61
N LEU A 549 -31.35 11.72 2.64
CA LEU A 549 -31.59 12.18 4.00
C LEU A 549 -30.30 12.14 4.81
N ILE A 550 -30.15 13.09 5.74
CA ILE A 550 -29.06 13.06 6.73
C ILE A 550 -29.22 11.82 7.59
N GLU A 551 -28.15 11.06 7.70
CA GLU A 551 -28.13 9.84 8.52
C GLU A 551 -28.35 10.16 10.01
N PRO A 552 -29.19 9.38 10.71
CA PRO A 552 -29.27 9.46 12.15
C PRO A 552 -27.91 9.21 12.80
N SER A 553 -27.56 10.02 13.79
CA SER A 553 -26.29 9.88 14.51
C SER A 553 -26.33 8.79 15.59
N VAL A 554 -27.52 8.36 15.97
CA VAL A 554 -27.75 7.34 17.03
C VAL A 554 -28.85 6.38 16.59
N ASP A 555 -28.45 5.11 16.52
CA ASP A 555 -29.35 3.96 16.53
C ASP A 555 -29.30 3.35 17.93
N THR A 556 -30.47 3.23 18.59
CA THR A 556 -30.54 2.78 19.99
C THR A 556 -30.49 1.27 20.16
N GLU A 557 -30.64 0.51 19.10
CA GLU A 557 -30.66 -0.95 19.12
C GLU A 557 -29.35 -1.51 18.56
N THR A 558 -28.74 -2.41 19.32
CA THR A 558 -27.61 -3.18 18.82
C THR A 558 -28.12 -4.23 17.84
N PRO A 559 -27.69 -4.25 16.58
CA PRO A 559 -28.11 -5.27 15.63
C PRO A 559 -27.67 -6.67 16.07
N SER A 560 -28.41 -7.69 15.65
CA SER A 560 -28.08 -9.08 15.95
C SER A 560 -26.73 -9.52 15.41
N LYS A 561 -26.30 -8.90 14.31
CA LYS A 561 -25.00 -9.11 13.66
C LYS A 561 -24.60 -7.87 12.85
N PHE A 562 -23.31 -7.62 12.77
CA PHE A 562 -22.72 -6.67 11.83
C PHE A 562 -21.31 -7.08 11.42
N LEU A 563 -20.91 -6.60 10.24
CA LEU A 563 -19.52 -6.62 9.81
C LEU A 563 -18.98 -5.19 9.84
N ALA A 564 -17.79 -4.98 10.42
CA ALA A 564 -17.13 -3.67 10.42
C ALA A 564 -15.77 -3.75 9.71
N ILE A 565 -15.55 -2.81 8.81
CA ILE A 565 -14.36 -2.65 7.98
C ILE A 565 -13.99 -1.17 7.87
N SER A 566 -12.75 -0.88 7.42
CA SER A 566 -12.22 0.49 7.32
C SER A 566 -11.08 0.54 6.32
N ASP A 567 -10.75 1.74 5.81
CA ASP A 567 -9.51 2.04 5.10
C ASP A 567 -9.25 1.18 3.83
N PHE A 568 -10.24 1.05 2.96
CA PHE A 568 -10.07 0.31 1.69
C PHE A 568 -9.35 1.09 0.61
N ASP A 569 -9.19 2.41 0.77
CA ASP A 569 -8.36 3.24 -0.11
C ASP A 569 -8.67 2.98 -1.62
N GLY A 570 -9.95 2.95 -2.04
CA GLY A 570 -10.36 2.71 -3.44
C GLY A 570 -10.08 1.30 -4.00
N HIS A 571 -9.87 0.30 -3.14
CA HIS A 571 -9.57 -1.08 -3.52
C HIS A 571 -10.83 -1.96 -3.52
N ILE A 572 -11.61 -1.91 -4.60
CA ILE A 572 -12.91 -2.58 -4.70
C ILE A 572 -12.82 -4.11 -4.68
N GLU A 573 -11.74 -4.70 -5.20
CA GLU A 573 -11.54 -6.15 -5.20
C GLU A 573 -11.42 -6.70 -3.79
N GLY A 574 -10.66 -6.01 -2.92
CA GLY A 574 -10.54 -6.36 -1.51
C GLY A 574 -11.86 -6.18 -0.77
N LEU A 575 -12.56 -5.08 -1.03
CA LEU A 575 -13.88 -4.81 -0.47
C LEU A 575 -14.87 -5.91 -0.86
N THR A 576 -15.01 -6.21 -2.14
CA THR A 576 -15.94 -7.25 -2.62
C THR A 576 -15.56 -8.64 -2.14
N MET A 577 -14.27 -8.96 -2.04
CA MET A 577 -13.81 -10.23 -1.47
C MET A 577 -14.28 -10.43 -0.02
N VAL A 578 -14.20 -9.40 0.81
CA VAL A 578 -14.72 -9.44 2.19
C VAL A 578 -16.24 -9.59 2.21
N LEU A 579 -16.95 -8.76 1.43
CA LEU A 579 -18.41 -8.74 1.43
C LEU A 579 -19.01 -10.05 0.89
N ILE A 580 -18.42 -10.64 -0.15
CA ILE A 580 -18.85 -11.93 -0.69
C ILE A 580 -18.50 -13.06 0.30
N GLY A 581 -17.30 -13.05 0.87
CA GLY A 581 -16.86 -14.06 1.82
C GLY A 581 -17.78 -14.16 3.04
N GLU A 582 -18.17 -13.02 3.64
CA GLU A 582 -19.11 -13.01 4.77
C GLU A 582 -20.57 -13.25 4.35
N GLY A 583 -20.86 -13.21 3.05
CA GLY A 583 -22.22 -13.32 2.54
C GLY A 583 -23.06 -12.05 2.76
N ILE A 584 -22.41 -10.89 2.83
CA ILE A 584 -23.05 -9.58 2.81
C ILE A 584 -23.71 -9.36 1.45
N ILE A 585 -22.97 -9.71 0.39
CA ILE A 585 -23.44 -9.64 -1.01
C ILE A 585 -23.27 -10.99 -1.71
N ASP A 586 -24.03 -11.20 -2.78
CA ASP A 586 -23.81 -12.30 -3.72
C ASP A 586 -22.78 -11.90 -4.80
N ASN A 587 -22.49 -12.83 -5.73
CA ASN A 587 -21.55 -12.59 -6.84
C ASN A 587 -22.06 -11.57 -7.87
N ASP A 588 -23.33 -11.22 -7.84
CA ASP A 588 -23.95 -10.17 -8.65
C ASP A 588 -24.03 -8.82 -7.87
N PHE A 589 -23.35 -8.74 -6.74
CA PHE A 589 -23.27 -7.58 -5.83
C PHE A 589 -24.62 -7.14 -5.24
N ASN A 590 -25.56 -8.07 -5.03
CA ASN A 590 -26.82 -7.79 -4.38
C ASN A 590 -26.73 -8.13 -2.88
N TRP A 591 -27.43 -7.37 -2.04
CA TRP A 591 -27.46 -7.58 -0.60
C TRP A 591 -28.08 -8.93 -0.22
N THR A 592 -27.39 -9.71 0.59
CA THR A 592 -27.82 -11.03 1.05
C THR A 592 -27.75 -11.19 2.57
N TYR A 593 -27.37 -10.13 3.29
CA TYR A 593 -27.13 -10.19 4.74
C TYR A 593 -28.39 -10.09 5.60
N GLY A 594 -29.58 -9.89 4.96
CA GLY A 594 -30.85 -9.78 5.65
C GLY A 594 -30.90 -8.52 6.52
N ASP A 595 -31.25 -8.71 7.82
CA ASP A 595 -31.34 -7.63 8.82
C ASP A 595 -30.00 -7.28 9.48
N GLY A 596 -28.87 -7.84 9.03
CA GLY A 596 -27.55 -7.50 9.52
C GLY A 596 -27.08 -6.11 9.05
N HIS A 597 -26.10 -5.55 9.73
CA HIS A 597 -25.55 -4.23 9.41
C HIS A 597 -24.13 -4.34 8.83
N LEU A 598 -23.80 -3.44 7.91
CA LEU A 598 -22.43 -3.23 7.40
C LEU A 598 -21.93 -1.87 7.89
N MET A 599 -20.79 -1.87 8.58
CA MET A 599 -20.16 -0.67 9.14
C MET A 599 -18.88 -0.36 8.38
N ILE A 600 -18.80 0.81 7.75
CA ILE A 600 -17.61 1.33 7.08
C ILE A 600 -17.07 2.49 7.89
N SER A 601 -15.92 2.30 8.56
CA SER A 601 -15.33 3.32 9.44
C SER A 601 -14.39 4.28 8.71
N GLY A 602 -14.75 4.70 7.48
CA GLY A 602 -14.07 5.73 6.71
C GLY A 602 -12.96 5.23 5.81
N ASP A 603 -12.38 6.19 5.10
CA ASP A 603 -11.25 6.05 4.18
C ASP A 603 -11.52 5.06 3.03
N LEU A 604 -12.53 5.41 2.22
CA LEU A 604 -12.75 4.81 0.90
C LEU A 604 -11.94 5.51 -0.17
N PHE A 605 -11.60 6.78 0.04
CA PHE A 605 -10.90 7.65 -0.89
C PHE A 605 -9.40 7.42 -0.90
N ASP A 606 -8.78 7.90 -1.98
CA ASP A 606 -7.34 8.01 -2.23
C ASP A 606 -6.65 6.66 -2.51
N ARG A 607 -5.40 6.72 -3.02
CA ARG A 607 -4.45 5.62 -3.29
C ARG A 607 -4.93 4.52 -4.25
N GLY A 608 -6.22 4.34 -4.45
CA GLY A 608 -6.79 3.31 -5.31
C GLY A 608 -7.45 3.87 -6.57
N TYR A 609 -7.76 2.97 -7.50
CA TYR A 609 -8.28 3.32 -8.83
C TYR A 609 -9.79 3.14 -8.97
N ASN A 610 -10.50 2.68 -7.92
CA ASN A 610 -11.93 2.36 -7.96
C ASN A 610 -12.72 3.01 -6.83
N ILE A 611 -12.45 4.28 -6.56
CA ILE A 611 -13.11 5.07 -5.51
C ILE A 611 -14.59 5.28 -5.88
N THR A 612 -14.85 5.75 -7.09
CA THR A 612 -16.20 6.03 -7.61
C THR A 612 -17.06 4.77 -7.58
N GLU A 613 -16.52 3.65 -8.03
CA GLU A 613 -17.20 2.36 -8.09
C GLU A 613 -17.47 1.80 -6.68
N SER A 614 -16.54 1.93 -5.75
CA SER A 614 -16.73 1.53 -4.34
C SER A 614 -17.85 2.32 -3.67
N MET A 615 -17.92 3.63 -3.93
CA MET A 615 -18.99 4.47 -3.42
C MET A 615 -20.36 4.08 -4.02
N TRP A 616 -20.44 3.82 -5.33
CA TRP A 616 -21.70 3.38 -5.95
C TRP A 616 -22.14 2.00 -5.46
N LEU A 617 -21.22 1.11 -5.17
CA LEU A 617 -21.55 -0.17 -4.55
C LEU A 617 -22.22 0.05 -3.19
N LEU A 618 -21.62 0.83 -2.30
CA LEU A 618 -22.20 1.11 -0.99
C LEU A 618 -23.51 1.88 -1.09
N TYR A 619 -23.62 2.85 -1.99
CA TYR A 619 -24.84 3.59 -2.27
C TYR A 619 -26.01 2.64 -2.70
N LYS A 620 -25.74 1.65 -3.57
CA LYS A 620 -26.68 0.61 -3.95
C LYS A 620 -27.10 -0.22 -2.73
N LEU A 621 -26.08 -0.71 -1.98
CA LEU A 621 -26.30 -1.62 -0.86
C LEU A 621 -27.10 -0.99 0.28
N GLU A 622 -27.02 0.32 0.50
CA GLU A 622 -27.86 1.01 1.49
C GLU A 622 -29.36 0.76 1.22
N SER A 623 -29.81 1.01 -0.01
CA SER A 623 -31.22 0.83 -0.37
C SER A 623 -31.67 -0.62 -0.32
N GLU A 624 -30.79 -1.55 -0.68
CA GLU A 624 -31.10 -2.98 -0.65
C GLU A 624 -31.10 -3.56 0.78
N ALA A 625 -30.20 -3.08 1.65
CA ALA A 625 -30.17 -3.44 3.05
C ALA A 625 -31.45 -2.99 3.77
N GLU A 626 -31.81 -1.71 3.59
CA GLU A 626 -33.04 -1.16 4.19
C GLU A 626 -34.30 -1.94 3.76
N ALA A 627 -34.39 -2.35 2.49
CA ALA A 627 -35.50 -3.14 1.99
C ALA A 627 -35.61 -4.53 2.66
N GLN A 628 -34.54 -5.02 3.28
CA GLN A 628 -34.48 -6.31 4.00
C GLN A 628 -34.43 -6.14 5.52
N GLY A 629 -34.47 -4.90 6.03
CA GLY A 629 -34.41 -4.57 7.46
C GLY A 629 -32.99 -4.47 8.00
N GLY A 630 -31.97 -4.54 7.14
CA GLY A 630 -30.58 -4.29 7.46
C GLY A 630 -30.17 -2.83 7.22
N LYS A 631 -28.90 -2.51 7.39
CA LYS A 631 -28.40 -1.14 7.20
C LYS A 631 -26.93 -1.15 6.76
N VAL A 632 -26.55 -0.19 5.93
CA VAL A 632 -25.16 0.17 5.65
C VAL A 632 -24.86 1.50 6.31
N HIS A 633 -23.81 1.55 7.12
CA HIS A 633 -23.31 2.76 7.77
C HIS A 633 -21.99 3.15 7.14
N LEU A 634 -21.86 4.39 6.74
CA LEU A 634 -20.61 4.97 6.26
C LEU A 634 -20.22 6.14 7.15
N ILE A 635 -19.07 6.01 7.80
CA ILE A 635 -18.44 7.08 8.56
C ILE A 635 -17.46 7.83 7.66
N ILE A 636 -17.45 9.14 7.74
CA ILE A 636 -16.49 9.97 7.01
C ILE A 636 -15.13 9.93 7.72
N GLY A 637 -14.11 9.49 7.01
CA GLY A 637 -12.73 9.53 7.43
C GLY A 637 -12.00 10.80 6.99
N ASN A 638 -10.69 10.84 7.25
CA ASN A 638 -9.89 12.00 6.87
C ASN A 638 -9.63 12.07 5.34
N HIS A 639 -9.63 10.95 4.63
CA HIS A 639 -9.47 10.92 3.18
C HIS A 639 -10.72 11.42 2.45
N GLU A 640 -11.93 11.09 2.90
CA GLU A 640 -13.15 11.76 2.40
C GLU A 640 -13.09 13.26 2.69
N MET A 641 -12.67 13.65 3.90
CA MET A 641 -12.58 15.06 4.28
C MET A 641 -11.57 15.83 3.42
N PHE A 642 -10.44 15.24 3.06
CA PHE A 642 -9.48 15.82 2.13
C PHE A 642 -10.15 16.16 0.80
N ASN A 643 -10.75 15.17 0.15
CA ASN A 643 -11.38 15.33 -1.15
C ASN A 643 -12.57 16.31 -1.14
N LEU A 644 -13.31 16.39 -0.04
CA LEU A 644 -14.39 17.34 0.14
C LEU A 644 -13.92 18.78 0.47
N THR A 645 -12.64 18.98 0.78
CA THR A 645 -12.09 20.29 1.19
C THR A 645 -10.88 20.75 0.38
N ASP A 646 -10.76 20.30 -0.87
CA ASP A 646 -9.75 20.78 -1.83
C ASP A 646 -8.31 20.40 -1.44
N ASP A 647 -8.09 19.19 -0.90
CA ASP A 647 -6.76 18.64 -0.57
C ASP A 647 -6.56 17.30 -1.30
N TRP A 648 -5.59 17.24 -2.24
CA TRP A 648 -5.43 16.15 -3.20
C TRP A 648 -4.17 15.32 -2.98
N ARG A 649 -3.59 15.38 -1.79
CA ARG A 649 -2.28 14.82 -1.47
C ARG A 649 -2.14 13.30 -1.63
N TYR A 650 -3.22 12.57 -1.86
CA TYR A 650 -3.21 11.12 -2.03
C TYR A 650 -4.06 10.62 -3.20
N VAL A 651 -4.53 11.53 -4.03
CA VAL A 651 -5.34 11.24 -5.21
C VAL A 651 -4.45 10.70 -6.33
N GLU A 652 -4.92 9.69 -7.03
CA GLU A 652 -4.25 9.09 -8.18
C GLU A 652 -4.44 9.92 -9.46
N THR A 653 -3.46 9.84 -10.37
CA THR A 653 -3.43 10.61 -11.63
C THR A 653 -4.68 10.43 -12.48
N LYS A 654 -5.30 9.24 -12.47
CA LYS A 654 -6.56 8.95 -13.17
C LYS A 654 -7.63 10.01 -12.91
N TYR A 655 -7.88 10.36 -11.64
CA TYR A 655 -8.98 11.26 -11.27
C TYR A 655 -8.74 12.71 -11.70
N PHE A 656 -7.48 13.16 -11.77
CA PHE A 656 -7.15 14.46 -12.36
C PHE A 656 -7.42 14.46 -13.86
N ASN A 657 -7.08 13.39 -14.57
CA ASN A 657 -7.35 13.23 -16.00
C ASN A 657 -8.86 13.24 -16.27
N ASP A 658 -9.62 12.50 -15.45
CA ASP A 658 -11.08 12.38 -15.56
C ASP A 658 -11.78 13.72 -15.30
N ALA A 659 -11.40 14.41 -14.22
CA ALA A 659 -11.94 15.74 -13.92
C ALA A 659 -11.68 16.72 -15.06
N TYR A 660 -10.45 16.74 -15.57
CA TYR A 660 -10.10 17.61 -16.69
C TYR A 660 -10.87 17.27 -17.96
N LEU A 661 -11.03 15.98 -18.30
CA LEU A 661 -11.79 15.53 -19.46
C LEU A 661 -13.27 15.96 -19.39
N MET A 662 -13.87 15.92 -18.21
CA MET A 662 -15.22 16.41 -17.93
C MET A 662 -15.31 17.95 -17.89
N GLY A 663 -14.18 18.67 -18.00
CA GLY A 663 -14.14 20.13 -17.85
C GLY A 663 -14.45 20.61 -16.43
N LYS A 664 -14.17 19.77 -15.44
CA LYS A 664 -14.40 19.98 -14.02
C LYS A 664 -13.06 20.18 -13.30
N ARG A 665 -13.12 20.75 -12.12
CA ARG A 665 -12.05 20.67 -11.11
C ARG A 665 -12.26 19.44 -10.23
N MET A 666 -11.21 18.97 -9.59
CA MET A 666 -11.33 17.84 -8.65
C MET A 666 -12.41 18.07 -7.59
N ILE A 667 -12.51 19.29 -7.02
CA ILE A 667 -13.53 19.61 -6.01
C ILE A 667 -14.95 19.48 -6.56
N ASP A 668 -15.16 19.69 -7.86
CA ASP A 668 -16.48 19.67 -8.49
C ASP A 668 -17.03 18.23 -8.62
N LEU A 669 -16.16 17.19 -8.58
CA LEU A 669 -16.58 15.79 -8.68
C LEU A 669 -17.49 15.36 -7.53
N TYR A 670 -17.26 15.94 -6.35
CA TYR A 670 -17.98 15.62 -5.11
C TYR A 670 -18.62 16.86 -4.47
N ASP A 671 -18.95 17.88 -5.27
CA ASP A 671 -19.60 19.07 -4.76
C ASP A 671 -21.08 18.82 -4.36
N ALA A 672 -21.69 19.77 -3.70
CA ALA A 672 -23.07 19.69 -3.18
C ALA A 672 -24.15 19.56 -4.30
N ASN A 673 -23.83 19.80 -5.56
CA ASN A 673 -24.69 19.60 -6.71
C ASN A 673 -24.47 18.23 -7.42
N THR A 674 -23.64 17.33 -6.86
CA THR A 674 -23.45 15.97 -7.39
C THR A 674 -24.16 14.94 -6.49
N GLU A 675 -24.53 13.79 -7.04
CA GLU A 675 -25.22 12.76 -6.26
C GLU A 675 -24.33 12.20 -5.17
N LEU A 676 -23.10 11.79 -5.51
CA LEU A 676 -22.15 11.28 -4.52
C LEU A 676 -21.73 12.36 -3.52
N GLY A 677 -21.57 13.61 -3.96
CA GLY A 677 -21.24 14.71 -3.05
C GLY A 677 -22.34 15.01 -2.04
N ARG A 678 -23.62 14.92 -2.46
CA ARG A 678 -24.79 15.01 -1.57
C ARG A 678 -24.85 13.83 -0.62
N TRP A 679 -24.62 12.63 -1.13
CA TRP A 679 -24.62 11.40 -0.37
C TRP A 679 -23.53 11.40 0.72
N LEU A 680 -22.30 11.76 0.39
CA LEU A 680 -21.21 11.90 1.37
C LEU A 680 -21.54 12.92 2.46
N ARG A 681 -22.12 14.08 2.08
CA ARG A 681 -22.49 15.12 3.06
C ARG A 681 -23.70 14.75 3.95
N SER A 682 -24.41 13.69 3.60
CA SER A 682 -25.46 13.13 4.48
C SER A 682 -24.89 12.23 5.57
N LYS A 683 -23.63 11.78 5.42
CA LYS A 683 -22.98 10.84 6.34
C LYS A 683 -22.48 11.53 7.61
N ASN A 684 -22.15 10.72 8.59
CA ASN A 684 -21.69 11.15 9.91
C ASN A 684 -20.17 10.94 10.04
N ILE A 685 -19.54 11.69 10.95
CA ILE A 685 -18.14 11.49 11.36
C ILE A 685 -18.03 10.60 12.61
N ILE A 686 -19.15 10.39 13.30
CA ILE A 686 -19.32 9.48 14.42
C ILE A 686 -20.75 8.98 14.47
N GLU A 687 -20.95 7.69 14.69
CA GLU A 687 -22.27 7.10 14.92
C GLU A 687 -22.27 6.23 16.18
N ARG A 688 -23.38 6.24 16.90
CA ARG A 688 -23.67 5.25 17.92
C ARG A 688 -24.70 4.25 17.40
N VAL A 689 -24.34 2.97 17.44
CA VAL A 689 -25.24 1.85 17.09
C VAL A 689 -25.32 0.91 18.28
N GLY A 690 -26.46 0.99 19.00
CA GLY A 690 -26.66 0.28 20.25
C GLY A 690 -25.64 0.69 21.32
N ASP A 691 -24.81 -0.26 21.71
CA ASP A 691 -23.80 -0.11 22.75
C ASP A 691 -22.40 0.28 22.19
N TYR A 692 -22.29 0.49 20.88
CA TYR A 692 -21.02 0.71 20.20
C TYR A 692 -20.99 2.06 19.49
N ALA A 693 -19.83 2.76 19.52
CA ALA A 693 -19.59 3.92 18.69
C ALA A 693 -18.64 3.57 17.55
N PHE A 694 -18.92 4.13 16.38
CA PHE A 694 -18.11 3.98 15.17
C PHE A 694 -17.61 5.35 14.73
N LEU A 695 -16.33 5.51 14.58
CA LEU A 695 -15.68 6.70 14.01
C LEU A 695 -14.36 6.30 13.40
N HIS A 696 -13.77 7.21 12.64
CA HIS A 696 -12.56 6.86 11.89
C HIS A 696 -11.30 6.92 12.77
N GLY A 697 -10.97 8.04 13.39
CA GLY A 697 -9.74 8.21 14.17
C GLY A 697 -9.89 7.81 15.64
N GLY A 698 -10.36 8.71 16.50
CA GLY A 698 -10.53 8.47 17.93
C GLY A 698 -11.12 9.67 18.65
N ILE A 699 -11.31 9.54 19.96
CA ILE A 699 -11.87 10.60 20.82
C ILE A 699 -10.80 11.05 21.80
N THR A 700 -10.33 12.29 21.69
CA THR A 700 -9.40 12.86 22.66
C THR A 700 -10.10 13.23 23.97
N PRO A 701 -9.36 13.29 25.09
CA PRO A 701 -9.89 13.86 26.32
C PRO A 701 -10.45 15.29 26.15
N GLU A 702 -9.86 16.09 25.26
CA GLU A 702 -10.27 17.46 24.94
C GLU A 702 -11.63 17.48 24.26
N VAL A 703 -11.83 16.65 23.23
CA VAL A 703 -13.14 16.51 22.56
C VAL A 703 -14.19 15.98 23.53
N ALA A 704 -13.87 14.97 24.34
CA ALA A 704 -14.78 14.43 25.34
C ALA A 704 -15.20 15.47 26.37
N ALA A 705 -14.29 16.35 26.80
CA ALA A 705 -14.56 17.43 27.77
C ALA A 705 -15.56 18.49 27.25
N LEU A 706 -15.79 18.57 25.94
CA LEU A 706 -16.78 19.48 25.35
C LEU A 706 -18.21 19.04 25.66
N ASN A 707 -18.42 17.79 26.05
CA ASN A 707 -19.77 17.22 26.36
C ASN A 707 -20.78 17.43 25.23
N LEU A 708 -20.37 17.29 24.01
CA LEU A 708 -21.21 17.43 22.81
C LEU A 708 -22.07 16.18 22.60
N THR A 709 -23.23 16.36 22.00
CA THR A 709 -24.05 15.25 21.50
C THR A 709 -23.49 14.75 20.16
N TYR A 710 -23.82 13.53 19.78
CA TYR A 710 -23.48 12.97 18.45
C TYR A 710 -23.95 13.89 17.31
N ASP A 711 -25.17 14.43 17.40
CA ASP A 711 -25.71 15.39 16.42
C ASP A 711 -24.86 16.66 16.31
N GLN A 712 -24.37 17.21 17.44
CA GLN A 712 -23.53 18.41 17.42
C GLN A 712 -22.14 18.13 16.80
N ILE A 713 -21.55 16.98 17.12
CA ILE A 713 -20.28 16.56 16.53
C ILE A 713 -20.44 16.39 15.02
N ASN A 714 -21.49 15.70 14.58
CA ASN A 714 -21.76 15.47 13.16
C ASN A 714 -22.09 16.76 12.41
N GLU A 715 -22.77 17.71 13.05
CA GLU A 715 -23.00 19.02 12.46
C GLU A 715 -21.68 19.78 12.24
N TYR A 716 -20.73 19.69 13.17
CA TYR A 716 -19.40 20.27 13.00
C TYR A 716 -18.62 19.60 11.88
N GLY A 717 -18.74 18.28 11.71
CA GLY A 717 -18.21 17.57 10.54
C GLY A 717 -18.81 18.08 9.24
N ARG A 718 -20.13 18.24 9.15
CA ARG A 718 -20.81 18.79 7.96
C ARG A 718 -20.43 20.22 7.65
N ILE A 719 -20.19 21.06 8.65
CA ILE A 719 -19.63 22.40 8.47
C ILE A 719 -18.29 22.32 7.73
N ARG A 720 -17.41 21.41 8.14
CA ARG A 720 -16.11 21.19 7.50
C ARG A 720 -16.25 20.65 6.09
N MET A 721 -17.07 19.60 5.86
CA MET A 721 -17.34 19.02 4.53
C MET A 721 -17.84 20.05 3.50
N ASN A 722 -18.51 21.09 3.95
CA ASN A 722 -19.00 22.18 3.11
C ASN A 722 -18.02 23.35 2.99
N GLY A 723 -16.78 23.19 3.43
CA GLY A 723 -15.75 24.22 3.38
C GLY A 723 -16.07 25.46 4.21
N ILE A 724 -16.99 25.36 5.17
CA ILE A 724 -17.42 26.47 6.02
C ILE A 724 -16.45 26.61 7.20
N THR A 725 -16.05 27.83 7.49
CA THR A 725 -15.21 28.10 8.66
C THR A 725 -15.95 27.77 9.95
N CYS A 726 -15.29 27.09 10.88
CA CYS A 726 -15.82 26.76 12.19
C CYS A 726 -16.34 28.00 12.93
N PRO A 727 -17.60 27.98 13.42
CA PRO A 727 -18.22 29.13 14.09
C PRO A 727 -17.75 29.36 15.54
N ASN A 728 -17.12 28.37 16.15
CA ASN A 728 -16.68 28.41 17.56
C ASN A 728 -15.48 27.47 17.79
N SER A 729 -14.93 27.51 19.01
CA SER A 729 -13.80 26.67 19.44
C SER A 729 -14.11 25.17 19.42
N ASP A 730 -15.33 24.79 19.75
CA ASP A 730 -15.74 23.39 19.86
C ASP A 730 -15.71 22.72 18.47
N CYS A 731 -16.25 23.43 17.46
CA CYS A 731 -16.13 23.00 16.07
C CYS A 731 -14.66 22.91 15.62
N THR A 732 -13.83 23.86 16.03
CA THR A 732 -12.39 23.84 15.70
C THR A 732 -11.70 22.64 16.34
N GLU A 733 -12.04 22.31 17.57
CA GLU A 733 -11.48 21.16 18.28
C GLU A 733 -11.86 19.82 17.63
N VAL A 734 -13.16 19.63 17.33
CA VAL A 734 -13.67 18.44 16.63
C VAL A 734 -12.99 18.23 15.28
N ASN A 735 -12.66 19.32 14.57
CA ASN A 735 -12.04 19.31 13.24
C ASN A 735 -10.53 19.63 13.26
N SER A 736 -9.87 19.55 14.42
CA SER A 736 -8.42 19.80 14.56
C SER A 736 -7.57 18.65 13.99
N SER A 737 -6.27 18.82 13.99
CA SER A 737 -5.31 17.75 13.64
C SER A 737 -5.33 16.57 14.61
N ASP A 738 -5.87 16.77 15.81
CA ASP A 738 -6.12 15.74 16.81
C ASP A 738 -7.63 15.50 17.01
N GLY A 739 -8.42 15.89 16.02
CA GLY A 739 -9.87 15.74 16.02
C GLY A 739 -10.34 14.30 15.76
N ILE A 740 -11.66 14.13 15.70
CA ILE A 740 -12.35 12.82 15.70
C ILE A 740 -11.89 11.87 14.56
N TYR A 741 -11.50 12.39 13.41
CA TYR A 741 -11.04 11.59 12.28
C TYR A 741 -9.50 11.57 12.12
N TRP A 742 -8.75 12.10 13.12
CA TRP A 742 -7.27 12.13 13.08
C TRP A 742 -6.61 11.46 14.26
N TYR A 743 -7.23 11.50 15.44
CA TYR A 743 -6.59 11.08 16.67
C TYR A 743 -6.27 9.57 16.67
N ARG A 744 -5.02 9.24 16.88
CA ARG A 744 -4.49 7.86 16.90
C ARG A 744 -4.22 7.33 18.32
N GLY A 745 -4.20 8.21 19.32
CA GLY A 745 -3.73 7.87 20.66
C GLY A 745 -4.54 6.79 21.39
N MET A 746 -5.82 6.57 20.99
CA MET A 746 -6.58 5.43 21.52
C MET A 746 -6.00 4.08 21.01
N VAL A 747 -5.63 4.00 19.76
CA VAL A 747 -5.07 2.78 19.15
C VAL A 747 -3.59 2.63 19.48
N GLN A 748 -2.87 3.72 19.66
CA GLN A 748 -1.45 3.77 20.06
C GLN A 748 -1.26 3.62 21.57
N GLU A 749 -2.36 3.44 22.32
CA GLU A 749 -2.35 3.23 23.77
C GLU A 749 -1.74 4.38 24.57
N GLU A 750 -1.90 5.62 24.10
CA GLU A 750 -1.41 6.83 24.76
C GLU A 750 -2.24 7.22 25.99
N LEU A 751 -3.47 6.69 26.11
CA LEU A 751 -4.38 6.94 27.24
C LEU A 751 -4.30 5.83 28.28
N THR A 752 -4.64 6.16 29.49
CA THR A 752 -4.84 5.14 30.53
C THR A 752 -6.23 4.50 30.40
N GLN A 753 -6.41 3.28 30.95
CA GLN A 753 -7.72 2.63 31.03
C GLN A 753 -8.80 3.54 31.60
N VAL A 754 -8.51 4.26 32.68
CA VAL A 754 -9.47 5.15 33.34
C VAL A 754 -9.86 6.35 32.46
N GLU A 755 -8.96 6.87 31.64
CA GLU A 755 -9.27 7.95 30.70
C GLU A 755 -10.18 7.44 29.60
N VAL A 756 -9.91 6.28 29.03
CA VAL A 756 -10.77 5.65 28.03
C VAL A 756 -12.15 5.35 28.61
N ASP A 757 -12.22 4.76 29.80
CA ASP A 757 -13.51 4.49 30.47
C ASP A 757 -14.33 5.78 30.65
N ASN A 758 -13.71 6.85 31.14
CA ASN A 758 -14.41 8.14 31.32
C ASN A 758 -14.89 8.74 29.98
N ILE A 759 -14.11 8.62 28.91
CA ILE A 759 -14.49 9.09 27.57
C ILE A 759 -15.71 8.29 27.11
N LEU A 760 -15.65 6.97 27.09
CA LEU A 760 -16.71 6.12 26.53
C LEU A 760 -17.99 6.16 27.39
N ASP A 761 -17.86 6.26 28.70
CA ASP A 761 -19.02 6.49 29.59
C ASP A 761 -19.70 7.82 29.28
N GLY A 762 -18.92 8.88 28.99
CA GLY A 762 -19.44 10.17 28.52
C GLY A 762 -20.24 10.08 27.21
N PHE A 763 -19.82 9.21 26.31
CA PHE A 763 -20.51 8.89 25.05
C PHE A 763 -21.59 7.81 25.20
N SER A 764 -21.75 7.22 26.38
CA SER A 764 -22.74 6.17 26.71
C SER A 764 -22.62 4.93 25.83
N VAL A 765 -21.38 4.44 25.62
CA VAL A 765 -21.08 3.25 24.84
C VAL A 765 -20.16 2.29 25.62
N GLU A 766 -20.27 1.00 25.31
CA GLU A 766 -19.39 -0.03 25.87
C GLU A 766 -18.03 -0.01 25.18
N SER A 767 -18.01 0.09 23.84
CA SER A 767 -16.78 0.11 23.06
C SER A 767 -16.86 1.07 21.90
N VAL A 768 -15.67 1.44 21.42
CA VAL A 768 -15.50 2.23 20.19
C VAL A 768 -14.74 1.40 19.16
N ILE A 769 -15.20 1.43 17.90
CA ILE A 769 -14.59 0.74 16.75
C ILE A 769 -13.96 1.80 15.85
N LEU A 770 -12.62 1.65 15.61
CA LEU A 770 -11.78 2.68 15.00
C LEU A 770 -11.03 2.14 13.77
N GLY A 771 -10.96 2.97 12.72
CA GLY A 771 -10.06 2.84 11.58
C GLY A 771 -8.73 3.59 11.75
N HIS A 772 -8.25 4.21 10.65
CA HIS A 772 -7.19 5.23 10.60
C HIS A 772 -5.79 4.79 11.02
N THR A 773 -5.64 3.90 11.97
CA THR A 773 -4.33 3.48 12.52
C THR A 773 -4.03 2.05 12.11
N LYS A 774 -3.20 1.90 11.07
CA LYS A 774 -2.89 0.61 10.44
C LYS A 774 -2.18 -0.36 11.40
N ASP A 775 -2.67 -1.59 11.41
CA ASP A 775 -2.08 -2.72 12.14
C ASP A 775 -2.14 -4.00 11.27
N ASN A 776 -1.40 -5.02 11.65
CA ASN A 776 -1.43 -6.32 10.97
C ASN A 776 -2.67 -7.16 11.32
N ASN A 777 -3.31 -6.86 12.45
CA ASN A 777 -4.47 -7.58 12.95
C ASN A 777 -5.48 -6.63 13.60
N ILE A 778 -6.74 -7.07 13.64
CA ILE A 778 -7.73 -6.44 14.49
C ILE A 778 -7.30 -6.61 15.96
N ARG A 779 -7.33 -5.52 16.72
CA ARG A 779 -6.93 -5.52 18.14
C ARG A 779 -8.07 -5.08 19.04
N SER A 780 -8.23 -5.79 20.15
CA SER A 780 -9.05 -5.39 21.29
C SER A 780 -8.13 -4.78 22.35
N LEU A 781 -8.34 -3.54 22.69
CA LEU A 781 -7.52 -2.72 23.56
C LEU A 781 -8.34 -2.24 24.76
N TYR A 782 -7.66 -1.85 25.83
CA TYR A 782 -8.32 -1.31 27.04
C TYR A 782 -9.46 -2.22 27.53
N GLU A 783 -9.15 -3.49 27.76
CA GLU A 783 -10.11 -4.49 28.24
C GLU A 783 -11.39 -4.57 27.37
N GLY A 784 -11.25 -4.42 26.02
CA GLY A 784 -12.36 -4.47 25.08
C GLY A 784 -13.03 -3.12 24.80
N ARG A 785 -12.61 -2.05 25.44
CA ARG A 785 -13.21 -0.71 25.24
C ARG A 785 -12.90 -0.06 23.90
N VAL A 786 -11.78 -0.43 23.26
CA VAL A 786 -11.35 0.07 21.95
C VAL A 786 -11.05 -1.11 21.03
N ILE A 787 -11.64 -1.14 19.85
CA ILE A 787 -11.39 -2.14 18.82
C ILE A 787 -10.83 -1.43 17.58
N ALA A 788 -9.57 -1.71 17.25
CA ALA A 788 -8.89 -1.17 16.08
C ALA A 788 -9.05 -2.13 14.90
N ILE A 789 -9.56 -1.63 13.76
CA ILE A 789 -9.91 -2.45 12.59
C ILE A 789 -9.19 -2.07 11.30
N ASP A 790 -8.41 -0.98 11.28
CA ASP A 790 -7.62 -0.63 10.10
C ASP A 790 -6.45 -1.61 9.92
N MET A 791 -6.33 -2.12 8.70
CA MET A 791 -5.33 -3.13 8.34
C MET A 791 -4.70 -2.80 6.97
N TYR A 792 -3.59 -3.46 6.65
CA TYR A 792 -2.95 -3.35 5.34
C TYR A 792 -3.77 -4.11 4.27
N HIS A 793 -4.95 -3.60 3.89
CA HIS A 793 -5.92 -4.30 3.03
C HIS A 793 -5.35 -4.70 1.67
N VAL A 794 -4.66 -3.81 0.98
CA VAL A 794 -4.01 -4.09 -0.31
C VAL A 794 -2.97 -5.22 -0.18
N ASN A 795 -2.14 -5.16 0.87
CA ASN A 795 -1.15 -6.21 1.12
C ASN A 795 -1.83 -7.54 1.47
N ASN A 796 -2.90 -7.51 2.27
CA ASN A 796 -3.65 -8.71 2.63
C ASN A 796 -4.27 -9.35 1.38
N PHE A 797 -4.90 -8.55 0.53
CA PHE A 797 -5.47 -9.01 -0.73
C PHE A 797 -4.41 -9.63 -1.65
N ASN A 798 -3.28 -8.97 -1.84
CA ASN A 798 -2.16 -9.47 -2.63
C ASN A 798 -1.60 -10.79 -2.09
N ASN A 799 -1.71 -11.01 -0.77
CA ASN A 799 -1.38 -12.28 -0.13
C ASN A 799 -2.53 -13.30 -0.15
N GLY A 800 -3.63 -13.01 -0.84
CA GLY A 800 -4.74 -13.92 -1.08
C GLY A 800 -5.70 -14.09 0.09
N PHE A 801 -5.78 -13.15 1.00
CA PHE A 801 -6.74 -13.16 2.10
C PHE A 801 -7.24 -11.76 2.46
N MET A 802 -8.42 -11.69 3.08
CA MET A 802 -8.95 -10.46 3.67
C MET A 802 -9.45 -10.73 5.09
N LYS A 803 -9.48 -9.68 5.92
CA LYS A 803 -9.98 -9.74 7.30
C LYS A 803 -11.00 -8.61 7.54
N ALA A 804 -11.89 -8.85 8.50
CA ALA A 804 -12.85 -7.86 8.99
C ALA A 804 -13.21 -8.16 10.45
N LEU A 805 -13.79 -7.16 11.15
CA LEU A 805 -14.40 -7.38 12.45
C LEU A 805 -15.84 -7.83 12.26
N GLN A 806 -16.19 -9.00 12.76
CA GLN A 806 -17.57 -9.46 12.83
C GLN A 806 -18.08 -9.40 14.26
N TYR A 807 -19.30 -8.93 14.40
CA TYR A 807 -20.10 -9.04 15.61
C TYR A 807 -21.31 -9.93 15.37
N GLU A 808 -21.52 -10.89 16.23
CA GLU A 808 -22.72 -11.72 16.22
C GLU A 808 -23.05 -12.20 17.64
N LEU A 809 -24.33 -12.03 18.02
CA LEU A 809 -24.87 -12.51 19.30
C LEU A 809 -24.09 -12.07 20.55
N GLY A 810 -23.62 -10.85 20.57
CA GLY A 810 -22.88 -10.30 21.71
C GLY A 810 -21.38 -10.57 21.71
N CYS A 811 -20.83 -11.17 20.66
CA CYS A 811 -19.43 -11.53 20.58
C CYS A 811 -18.73 -10.91 19.36
N PHE A 812 -17.47 -10.54 19.53
CA PHE A 812 -16.62 -10.08 18.44
C PHE A 812 -15.70 -11.18 17.93
N PHE A 813 -15.54 -11.23 16.61
CA PHE A 813 -14.67 -12.16 15.91
C PHE A 813 -13.81 -11.41 14.88
N THR A 814 -12.57 -11.87 14.71
CA THR A 814 -11.85 -11.61 13.47
C THR A 814 -12.35 -12.58 12.42
N PHE A 815 -13.05 -12.09 11.42
CA PHE A 815 -13.39 -12.79 10.21
C PHE A 815 -12.20 -12.77 9.25
N LEU A 816 -11.90 -13.92 8.63
CA LEU A 816 -10.88 -14.03 7.59
C LEU A 816 -11.46 -14.84 6.44
N THR A 817 -11.35 -14.34 5.23
CA THR A 817 -11.68 -15.02 3.98
C THR A 817 -10.44 -15.19 3.10
N ASN A 818 -10.31 -16.35 2.47
CA ASN A 818 -9.27 -16.68 1.49
C ASN A 818 -9.73 -17.82 0.57
N ALA A 819 -8.87 -18.25 -0.37
CA ALA A 819 -9.18 -19.35 -1.30
C ALA A 819 -9.47 -20.69 -0.64
N SER A 820 -9.16 -20.88 0.65
CA SER A 820 -9.44 -22.11 1.42
C SER A 820 -10.78 -22.05 2.16
N GLY A 821 -11.45 -20.90 2.14
CA GLY A 821 -12.73 -20.63 2.82
C GLY A 821 -12.60 -19.61 3.95
N GLU A 822 -13.64 -19.47 4.71
CA GLU A 822 -13.81 -18.48 5.79
C GLU A 822 -13.40 -19.08 7.13
N THR A 823 -12.82 -18.24 7.98
CA THR A 823 -12.52 -18.58 9.38
C THR A 823 -12.88 -17.44 10.31
N TYR A 824 -13.31 -17.80 11.53
CA TYR A 824 -13.69 -16.87 12.59
C TYR A 824 -12.84 -17.14 13.80
N THR A 825 -12.17 -16.12 14.30
CA THR A 825 -11.39 -16.19 15.53
C THR A 825 -11.98 -15.23 16.54
N GLN A 826 -12.42 -15.75 17.69
CA GLN A 826 -12.98 -14.92 18.76
C GLN A 826 -11.94 -13.89 19.22
N LEU A 827 -12.37 -12.62 19.33
CA LEU A 827 -11.50 -11.52 19.70
C LEU A 827 -11.35 -11.39 21.22
N ASP A 828 -12.44 -11.60 21.97
CA ASP A 828 -12.48 -11.44 23.43
C ASP A 828 -12.72 -12.76 24.15
N SER A 829 -11.97 -13.03 25.22
CA SER A 829 -12.02 -14.28 25.98
C SER A 829 -13.25 -14.42 26.90
N GLU A 830 -14.00 -13.35 27.14
CA GLU A 830 -15.14 -13.34 28.07
C GLU A 830 -16.48 -13.73 27.44
N CYS A 831 -16.51 -13.85 26.13
CA CYS A 831 -17.70 -14.32 25.42
C CYS A 831 -17.90 -15.81 25.69
N GLU A 832 -18.96 -16.20 26.40
CA GLU A 832 -19.29 -17.61 26.59
C GLU A 832 -19.50 -18.25 25.22
N GLN A 833 -18.67 -19.24 24.93
CA GLN A 833 -18.47 -19.90 23.63
C GLN A 833 -19.75 -20.12 22.84
N VAL A 834 -19.88 -19.38 21.74
CA VAL A 834 -20.72 -19.76 20.60
C VAL A 834 -19.78 -20.33 19.51
N LEU A 835 -18.99 -21.34 19.82
CA LEU A 835 -18.21 -22.05 18.82
C LEU A 835 -19.14 -22.99 18.04
N GLY A 836 -19.53 -22.53 16.85
CA GLY A 836 -20.09 -23.43 15.85
C GLY A 836 -19.04 -24.47 15.44
N THR A 837 -19.38 -25.75 15.50
CA THR A 837 -18.51 -26.79 14.94
C THR A 837 -18.69 -26.81 13.43
N ILE A 838 -17.65 -26.45 12.68
CA ILE A 838 -17.62 -26.61 11.23
C ILE A 838 -17.47 -28.11 10.94
N LEU A 839 -18.52 -28.74 10.42
CA LEU A 839 -18.45 -30.12 9.94
C LEU A 839 -18.16 -30.09 8.43
N ASN A 840 -16.93 -30.48 8.08
CA ASN A 840 -16.54 -30.68 6.69
C ASN A 840 -17.20 -31.97 6.15
N ILE A 841 -18.16 -31.83 5.27
CA ILE A 841 -18.78 -32.98 4.60
C ILE A 841 -18.26 -33.06 3.17
N ASN A 842 -17.20 -33.85 2.97
CA ASN A 842 -16.66 -34.24 1.65
C ASN A 842 -16.51 -33.09 0.64
N GLY A 843 -15.45 -32.32 0.77
CA GLY A 843 -14.90 -31.46 -0.29
C GLY A 843 -15.95 -30.57 -0.95
N ASP A 844 -16.06 -29.34 -0.55
CA ASP A 844 -16.76 -28.20 -1.14
C ASP A 844 -18.08 -27.72 -0.50
N ASN A 845 -18.69 -28.40 0.47
CA ASN A 845 -19.91 -27.91 1.13
C ASN A 845 -19.76 -27.91 2.66
N GLN A 846 -19.80 -26.74 3.26
CA GLN A 846 -19.74 -26.56 4.71
C GLN A 846 -21.14 -26.46 5.31
N LEU A 847 -21.39 -27.19 6.38
CA LEU A 847 -22.57 -27.06 7.23
C LEU A 847 -22.18 -26.27 8.47
N ILE A 848 -22.72 -25.09 8.65
CA ILE A 848 -22.48 -24.27 9.84
C ILE A 848 -23.63 -24.53 10.84
N VAL A 849 -23.28 -24.87 12.06
CA VAL A 849 -24.23 -25.17 13.14
C VAL A 849 -23.96 -24.15 14.26
N TYR A 850 -24.98 -23.34 14.61
CA TYR A 850 -24.90 -22.35 15.69
C TYR A 850 -25.68 -22.86 16.91
N PRO A 851 -25.08 -22.90 18.09
CA PRO A 851 -25.83 -22.96 19.31
C PRO A 851 -26.40 -21.57 19.64
N ASN A 852 -27.69 -21.45 19.93
CA ASN A 852 -28.29 -20.26 20.47
C ASN A 852 -28.29 -20.35 22.01
N PRO A 853 -27.50 -19.58 22.75
CA PRO A 853 -27.38 -19.74 24.20
C PRO A 853 -28.65 -19.34 24.96
N THR A 854 -29.57 -18.60 24.34
CA THR A 854 -30.80 -18.11 25.00
C THR A 854 -32.06 -18.92 24.70
N SER A 855 -31.97 -19.93 23.81
CA SER A 855 -33.11 -20.75 23.44
C SER A 855 -32.66 -22.22 23.21
N ASN A 856 -33.56 -23.17 23.51
CA ASN A 856 -33.35 -24.58 23.20
C ASN A 856 -33.40 -24.91 21.69
N THR A 857 -33.05 -23.92 20.85
CA THR A 857 -33.17 -24.05 19.38
C THR A 857 -31.78 -24.06 18.77
N LEU A 858 -31.49 -25.05 17.98
CA LEU A 858 -30.28 -25.17 17.17
C LEU A 858 -30.59 -24.68 15.75
N ASN A 859 -29.89 -23.66 15.30
CA ASN A 859 -30.00 -23.16 13.93
C ASN A 859 -29.00 -23.92 13.02
N ILE A 860 -29.47 -24.46 11.93
CA ILE A 860 -28.66 -25.16 10.94
C ILE A 860 -28.84 -24.43 9.61
N LYS A 861 -27.81 -23.74 9.15
CA LYS A 861 -27.78 -23.15 7.80
C LYS A 861 -27.30 -24.19 6.80
N ILE A 862 -28.17 -24.59 5.91
CA ILE A 862 -27.84 -25.55 4.84
C ILE A 862 -27.64 -24.74 3.55
N PRO A 863 -26.53 -24.90 2.83
CA PRO A 863 -26.32 -24.26 1.54
C PRO A 863 -27.44 -24.61 0.55
N LYS A 864 -27.88 -23.64 -0.24
CA LYS A 864 -29.02 -23.79 -1.18
C LYS A 864 -28.85 -24.89 -2.23
N ASP A 865 -27.63 -25.33 -2.46
CA ASP A 865 -27.29 -26.30 -3.53
C ASP A 865 -27.31 -27.77 -3.06
N LEU A 866 -27.52 -28.00 -1.80
CA LEU A 866 -27.64 -29.35 -1.25
C LEU A 866 -29.08 -29.85 -1.38
N GLN A 867 -29.35 -30.75 -2.35
CA GLN A 867 -30.60 -31.50 -2.46
C GLN A 867 -30.42 -32.92 -1.91
N GLY A 868 -31.13 -33.26 -0.85
CA GLY A 868 -31.13 -34.60 -0.28
C GLY A 868 -31.88 -34.73 1.08
N GLU A 869 -32.15 -35.93 1.53
CA GLU A 869 -32.61 -36.15 2.92
C GLU A 869 -31.40 -36.25 3.84
N TYR A 870 -31.40 -35.42 4.89
CA TYR A 870 -30.34 -35.38 5.90
C TYR A 870 -30.88 -35.87 7.24
N SER A 871 -30.12 -36.70 7.92
CA SER A 871 -30.38 -37.08 9.31
C SER A 871 -29.28 -36.54 10.22
N TYR A 872 -29.65 -35.92 11.34
CA TYR A 872 -28.73 -35.43 12.35
C TYR A 872 -29.00 -36.13 13.71
N LYS A 873 -27.94 -36.22 14.50
CA LYS A 873 -28.03 -36.64 15.90
C LYS A 873 -27.44 -35.59 16.78
N ILE A 874 -28.20 -35.12 17.77
CA ILE A 874 -27.75 -34.22 18.80
C ILE A 874 -27.33 -35.06 20.00
N TYR A 875 -26.10 -34.87 20.46
CA TYR A 875 -25.63 -35.47 21.71
C TYR A 875 -25.52 -34.34 22.73
N SER A 876 -26.11 -34.48 23.93
CA SER A 876 -25.85 -33.57 25.04
C SER A 876 -24.41 -33.84 25.52
N MET A 877 -23.63 -32.78 25.69
CA MET A 877 -22.44 -32.86 26.53
C MET A 877 -22.85 -32.48 27.95
N ASP A 878 -22.86 -33.43 28.85
CA ASP A 878 -22.99 -33.25 30.28
C ASP A 878 -21.64 -32.88 30.87
#